data_a88d5385b747403ca8e20caa6bb4fd28
#
_entry.id   a88d5385b747403ca8e20caa6bb4fd28
#
_cell.length_a   1.000
_cell.length_b   1.000
_cell.length_c   1.000
_cell.angle_alpha   90.00
_cell.angle_beta   90.00
_cell.angle_gamma   90.00
#
_symmetry.space_group_name_H-M   'P 1'
#
loop_
_entity.id
_entity.type
_entity.pdbx_description
1 polymer ?
#
loop_
_entity_poly.entity_id
_entity_poly.type
_entity_poly.pdbx_seq_one_letter_code
_entity_poly.pdbx_strand_id
1 'polypeptide(L)'
;MTSRSFTRAVLACGVSLGAFTAPALAQSAPDISSPNKAAEADSDGGAIVVTGSRIKRDPSKSALPLEVITSVDIERQGIANPEALNMFLTSNGSGADNLASNSDVTTGAQRGTNGLSAANLRGQGSGSTLILLNGRRVAAHGLSGGAVDVNQIPFAALDRVEVLKDGASAIYGTDAIGGVINYITKKDYKGFTVAGSADMTEAGGGNTYRVSATAGIGDLDDDGINIMGAVSYGWNKLLRGNQRDFVNTYQPLRGLSPDTRGTPIATLFNIGTNAFQNPTGSLLAGLTLTAPNGGNAAAGGINFLDLPGGAGCNSMDGGSPYDWELWNSPNNFYACAWDTGRAAALQQPIETFTYYTKATVNLGAGHQLGGELTGSNADSAKSFSNAQLSANTTNLPWAYPRNALTATTYDQIFNSIRAAFTGNPAQVAALDARFGRPLSGRWRCIACGPREYRTNSKTLRATVSLEGPLGGGWDYAVAASHAESETSSVLGSGYYYRGTLNNGSNDPLAPRAPGATTGGLVGLINAGILNPFSLTQTDAAMAGLQSISAEGTTLYGGRYTVKQLDFSFSGPLFDLPGGKAQMAFGFDFRRETYGFNGSAAAVANQPVIFLAAFDNVNALTPKERTVKAGYVEVDLPVLDILNITGAVRVDNYSGFGETVNPKVSVKFQPIEQVMFRASYSTGFRVPSFNQIFNGVTLSPYSGSDLADPVACPGGVPTSAFGSGLPCAQIRPDIATGGTIDLSPEKAKMASIGVVFRPAARWSLSADWWTISVDDTIQILTLRQLIDNAALFPDRFLRSGGTIAVIDQRWINAGARRTQGVEFAVRGGFEVSGLGMINVGMDGSLALKKREKLTPTSAFGPSLIGVFTFAGDLGLRWKHNAWINFVNDDWAVTFTQVFRSGYTNQALPGIAAGTVTRPDFNPRVKPYQIYNLSMSYLGLGRDYRITLGVKNLFDSDPPFAITYDGNTGAGSSWEPRVADPRGRAFTVSAEVKF
;
A
#
# COMPACT_ATOMS: atom_id res chain seq x y z
N MET A 1 -7.91 29.90 -10.82
CA MET A 1 -8.18 30.04 -12.25
C MET A 1 -6.84 30.14 -12.97
N THR A 2 -6.30 29.07 -13.49
CA THR A 2 -5.28 28.96 -14.57
C THR A 2 -4.56 27.60 -14.50
N SER A 3 -5.26 26.51 -14.77
CA SER A 3 -4.60 25.25 -15.13
C SER A 3 -5.52 24.28 -15.93
N ARG A 4 -6.70 24.74 -16.36
CA ARG A 4 -7.64 23.91 -17.13
C ARG A 4 -7.52 24.02 -18.66
N SER A 5 -6.56 24.79 -19.19
CA SER A 5 -6.49 25.08 -20.63
C SER A 5 -5.48 24.25 -21.42
N PHE A 6 -4.63 23.45 -20.78
CA PHE A 6 -3.61 22.68 -21.52
C PHE A 6 -4.05 21.25 -21.90
N THR A 7 -5.05 20.71 -21.25
CA THR A 7 -5.49 19.29 -21.44
C THR A 7 -6.51 19.11 -22.57
N ARG A 8 -7.00 20.18 -23.18
CA ARG A 8 -8.00 20.09 -24.28
C ARG A 8 -7.43 20.25 -25.69
N ALA A 9 -6.14 20.56 -25.86
CA ALA A 9 -5.55 20.80 -27.17
C ALA A 9 -4.95 19.55 -27.86
N VAL A 10 -4.84 18.40 -27.19
CA VAL A 10 -4.23 17.17 -27.74
C VAL A 10 -5.28 16.17 -28.25
N LEU A 11 -6.57 16.37 -27.99
CA LEU A 11 -7.63 15.41 -28.37
C LEU A 11 -8.37 15.78 -29.67
N ALA A 12 -7.88 16.73 -30.44
CA ALA A 12 -8.53 17.18 -31.72
C ALA A 12 -7.74 16.83 -32.99
N CYS A 13 -6.77 15.90 -32.97
CA CYS A 13 -6.18 15.33 -34.17
C CYS A 13 -6.93 14.07 -34.59
N GLY A 14 -7.97 14.25 -35.35
CA GLY A 14 -8.72 13.19 -36.00
C GLY A 14 -7.84 12.37 -36.93
N VAL A 15 -7.95 11.06 -36.83
CA VAL A 15 -7.33 10.08 -37.69
C VAL A 15 -7.93 10.26 -39.12
N SER A 16 -7.20 10.94 -39.99
CA SER A 16 -7.37 10.81 -41.43
C SER A 16 -6.34 9.79 -41.94
N LEU A 17 -6.81 8.58 -42.28
CA LEU A 17 -6.03 7.59 -43.02
C LEU A 17 -5.76 8.16 -44.46
N GLY A 18 -4.58 8.73 -44.62
CA GLY A 18 -4.01 8.99 -45.93
C GLY A 18 -3.03 7.87 -46.28
N ALA A 19 -3.37 7.09 -47.29
CA ALA A 19 -2.51 6.06 -47.83
C ALA A 19 -1.24 6.67 -48.44
N PHE A 20 -0.08 6.43 -47.83
CA PHE A 20 1.22 6.62 -48.43
C PHE A 20 1.75 5.26 -48.87
N THR A 21 1.75 5.04 -50.18
CA THR A 21 2.48 3.93 -50.83
C THR A 21 3.96 4.32 -50.93
N ALA A 22 4.83 3.67 -50.18
CA ALA A 22 6.28 3.68 -50.38
C ALA A 22 6.74 2.26 -50.72
N PRO A 23 7.72 2.06 -51.60
CA PRO A 23 8.09 0.75 -52.09
C PRO A 23 8.84 -0.06 -51.00
N ALA A 24 8.41 -1.29 -50.81
CA ALA A 24 9.02 -2.28 -49.95
C ALA A 24 10.43 -2.63 -50.41
N LEU A 25 11.43 -2.37 -49.57
CA LEU A 25 12.69 -3.09 -49.60
C LEU A 25 12.55 -4.20 -48.56
N ALA A 26 12.33 -5.42 -49.05
CA ALA A 26 12.30 -6.63 -48.25
C ALA A 26 13.71 -6.91 -47.71
N GLN A 27 13.92 -6.67 -46.43
CA GLN A 27 14.99 -7.33 -45.68
C GLN A 27 14.34 -8.36 -44.73
N SER A 28 14.84 -9.59 -44.83
CA SER A 28 14.40 -10.74 -44.08
C SER A 28 14.52 -10.50 -42.58
N ALA A 29 13.38 -10.47 -41.88
CA ALA A 29 13.33 -10.46 -40.42
C ALA A 29 13.86 -11.79 -39.86
N PRO A 30 14.54 -11.82 -38.71
CA PRO A 30 14.97 -13.05 -38.09
C PRO A 30 13.74 -13.87 -37.61
N ASP A 31 13.80 -15.13 -37.91
CA ASP A 31 12.75 -16.13 -37.65
C ASP A 31 12.58 -16.39 -36.13
N ILE A 32 11.58 -15.78 -35.51
CA ILE A 32 11.25 -15.98 -34.07
C ILE A 32 10.15 -17.03 -33.95
N SER A 33 10.37 -18.22 -34.45
CA SER A 33 9.40 -19.33 -34.42
C SER A 33 9.45 -20.22 -33.17
N SER A 34 10.23 -19.83 -32.10
CA SER A 34 10.28 -20.59 -30.83
C SER A 34 10.31 -19.64 -29.64
N PRO A 35 9.52 -19.90 -28.57
CA PRO A 35 9.65 -19.16 -27.32
C PRO A 35 11.03 -19.30 -26.65
N ASN A 36 11.82 -20.28 -27.05
CA ASN A 36 13.24 -20.40 -26.67
C ASN A 36 14.18 -19.57 -27.55
N LYS A 37 13.80 -19.16 -28.76
CA LYS A 37 14.66 -18.33 -29.60
C LYS A 37 14.70 -16.84 -29.18
N ALA A 38 13.70 -16.34 -28.47
CA ALA A 38 13.83 -15.03 -27.81
C ALA A 38 14.82 -15.06 -26.61
N ALA A 39 15.00 -16.22 -26.00
CA ALA A 39 16.09 -16.48 -25.03
C ALA A 39 17.37 -16.98 -25.70
N GLU A 40 17.29 -17.50 -26.94
CA GLU A 40 18.43 -17.96 -27.75
C GLU A 40 18.89 -16.92 -28.80
N ALA A 41 18.09 -15.93 -29.18
CA ALA A 41 18.52 -14.86 -30.11
C ALA A 41 19.48 -13.84 -29.46
N ASP A 42 19.56 -13.81 -28.13
CA ASP A 42 20.64 -13.15 -27.38
C ASP A 42 21.76 -14.15 -27.00
N SER A 43 21.73 -15.39 -27.52
CA SER A 43 22.73 -16.41 -27.31
C SER A 43 23.86 -16.43 -28.38
N ASP A 44 24.17 -15.26 -28.89
CA ASP A 44 25.52 -15.07 -29.38
C ASP A 44 26.43 -14.86 -28.15
N GLY A 45 26.84 -15.98 -27.58
CA GLY A 45 27.93 -16.27 -26.66
C GLY A 45 28.37 -15.26 -25.58
N GLY A 46 27.67 -14.18 -25.34
CA GLY A 46 28.05 -13.14 -24.38
C GLY A 46 27.55 -13.40 -22.98
N ALA A 47 28.44 -13.71 -22.02
CA ALA A 47 28.10 -13.75 -20.62
C ALA A 47 27.56 -12.38 -20.14
N ILE A 48 26.35 -12.35 -19.53
CA ILE A 48 25.71 -11.13 -19.03
C ILE A 48 25.77 -11.08 -17.50
N VAL A 49 25.69 -9.86 -16.92
CA VAL A 49 25.54 -9.70 -15.49
C VAL A 49 24.08 -10.00 -15.12
N VAL A 50 23.88 -11.02 -14.30
CA VAL A 50 22.58 -11.49 -13.84
C VAL A 50 22.27 -10.88 -12.46
N THR A 51 21.02 -10.53 -12.18
CA THR A 51 20.62 -10.01 -10.87
C THR A 51 21.04 -10.97 -9.74
N GLY A 52 21.77 -10.44 -8.74
CA GLY A 52 22.32 -11.19 -7.61
C GLY A 52 23.79 -11.56 -7.73
N SER A 53 24.46 -11.19 -8.85
CA SER A 53 25.90 -11.33 -9.05
C SER A 53 26.46 -10.11 -9.77
N ARG A 54 27.76 -9.87 -9.62
CA ARG A 54 28.54 -8.90 -10.42
C ARG A 54 29.46 -9.57 -11.42
N ILE A 55 29.53 -10.89 -11.40
CA ILE A 55 30.28 -11.69 -12.35
C ILE A 55 29.40 -11.94 -13.57
N LYS A 56 29.93 -11.68 -14.77
CA LYS A 56 29.27 -12.02 -16.03
C LYS A 56 29.15 -13.55 -16.16
N ARG A 57 27.93 -14.05 -16.31
CA ARG A 57 27.68 -15.50 -16.46
C ARG A 57 26.40 -15.75 -17.26
N ASP A 58 26.25 -16.96 -17.73
CA ASP A 58 25.01 -17.45 -18.31
C ASP A 58 23.94 -17.56 -17.20
N PRO A 59 22.76 -16.93 -17.36
CA PRO A 59 21.67 -17.00 -16.37
C PRO A 59 21.26 -18.42 -15.98
N SER A 60 21.30 -19.37 -16.93
CA SER A 60 20.95 -20.78 -16.71
C SER A 60 21.92 -21.52 -15.78
N LYS A 61 23.13 -21.00 -15.64
CA LYS A 61 24.18 -21.53 -14.76
C LYS A 61 24.14 -20.94 -13.34
N SER A 62 23.24 -19.99 -13.06
CA SER A 62 23.13 -19.38 -11.73
C SER A 62 22.69 -20.38 -10.66
N ALA A 63 23.34 -20.33 -9.49
CA ALA A 63 22.93 -21.06 -8.29
C ALA A 63 21.73 -20.42 -7.56
N LEU A 64 21.33 -19.18 -7.96
CA LEU A 64 20.32 -18.41 -7.24
C LEU A 64 18.90 -18.64 -7.81
N PRO A 65 17.84 -18.57 -6.98
CA PRO A 65 16.45 -18.67 -7.42
C PRO A 65 16.02 -17.35 -8.11
N LEU A 66 16.36 -17.22 -9.39
CA LEU A 66 16.02 -16.10 -10.24
C LEU A 66 14.80 -16.46 -11.12
N GLU A 67 13.79 -15.61 -11.09
CA GLU A 67 12.65 -15.63 -12.00
C GLU A 67 12.81 -14.51 -13.03
N VAL A 68 12.74 -14.84 -14.30
CA VAL A 68 12.79 -13.89 -15.41
C VAL A 68 11.42 -13.84 -16.05
N ILE A 69 10.84 -12.65 -16.14
CA ILE A 69 9.54 -12.37 -16.73
C ILE A 69 9.79 -11.44 -17.93
N THR A 70 9.61 -11.95 -19.11
CA THR A 70 9.85 -11.18 -20.35
C THR A 70 8.71 -10.20 -20.64
N SER A 71 8.95 -9.20 -21.49
CA SER A 71 7.89 -8.31 -21.96
C SER A 71 6.76 -9.09 -22.64
N VAL A 72 7.09 -10.17 -23.34
CA VAL A 72 6.11 -11.08 -23.96
C VAL A 72 5.24 -11.79 -22.93
N ASP A 73 5.82 -12.24 -21.81
CA ASP A 73 5.06 -12.86 -20.71
C ASP A 73 4.11 -11.86 -20.03
N ILE A 74 4.59 -10.62 -19.83
CA ILE A 74 3.79 -9.51 -19.28
C ILE A 74 2.56 -9.25 -20.15
N GLU A 75 2.74 -9.16 -21.45
CA GLU A 75 1.66 -8.94 -22.41
C GLU A 75 0.67 -10.11 -22.46
N ARG A 76 1.17 -11.37 -22.53
CA ARG A 76 0.33 -12.57 -22.53
C ARG A 76 -0.58 -12.67 -21.31
N GLN A 77 -0.11 -12.23 -20.15
CA GLN A 77 -0.88 -12.21 -18.91
C GLN A 77 -1.83 -11.00 -18.80
N GLY A 78 -1.81 -10.09 -19.79
CA GLY A 78 -2.61 -8.87 -19.75
C GLY A 78 -2.21 -7.90 -18.64
N ILE A 79 -0.93 -7.90 -18.25
CA ILE A 79 -0.38 -7.05 -17.20
C ILE A 79 -0.10 -5.67 -17.79
N ALA A 80 -0.90 -4.67 -17.42
CA ALA A 80 -0.87 -3.37 -18.06
C ALA A 80 0.15 -2.38 -17.44
N ASN A 81 0.60 -2.59 -16.21
CA ASN A 81 1.45 -1.65 -15.49
C ASN A 81 2.28 -2.35 -14.39
N PRO A 82 3.29 -1.68 -13.80
CA PRO A 82 4.14 -2.28 -12.76
C PRO A 82 3.39 -2.69 -11.49
N GLU A 83 2.32 -2.00 -11.12
CA GLU A 83 1.48 -2.38 -9.97
C GLU A 83 0.80 -3.72 -10.22
N ALA A 84 0.18 -3.91 -11.38
CA ALA A 84 -0.45 -5.17 -11.77
C ALA A 84 0.58 -6.32 -11.80
N LEU A 85 1.82 -6.05 -12.23
CA LEU A 85 2.92 -7.03 -12.17
C LEU A 85 3.21 -7.44 -10.71
N ASN A 86 3.35 -6.48 -9.80
CA ASN A 86 3.59 -6.78 -8.39
C ASN A 86 2.45 -7.61 -7.77
N MET A 87 1.20 -7.30 -8.09
CA MET A 87 0.03 -8.06 -7.63
C MET A 87 -0.01 -9.48 -8.23
N PHE A 88 0.51 -9.66 -9.43
CA PHE A 88 0.61 -10.95 -10.09
C PHE A 88 1.67 -11.85 -9.45
N LEU A 89 2.81 -11.32 -9.00
CA LEU A 89 3.89 -12.09 -8.37
C LEU A 89 3.39 -12.86 -7.14
N THR A 90 3.47 -14.19 -7.16
CA THR A 90 3.04 -15.04 -6.05
C THR A 90 3.94 -14.91 -4.82
N SER A 91 5.20 -14.53 -5.00
CA SER A 91 6.16 -14.22 -3.93
C SER A 91 5.92 -12.86 -3.29
N ASN A 92 5.15 -11.96 -3.92
CA ASN A 92 4.80 -10.66 -3.34
C ASN A 92 3.81 -10.83 -2.18
N GLY A 93 4.04 -10.15 -1.06
CA GLY A 93 3.14 -10.16 0.10
C GLY A 93 1.81 -9.46 -0.18
N SER A 94 0.79 -9.82 0.59
CA SER A 94 -0.53 -9.17 0.54
C SER A 94 -0.54 -7.98 1.51
N GLY A 95 0.27 -6.95 1.23
CA GLY A 95 0.40 -5.74 2.04
C GLY A 95 -0.54 -4.62 1.62
N ALA A 96 -0.53 -3.55 2.40
CA ALA A 96 -1.31 -2.34 2.18
C ALA A 96 -0.63 -1.34 1.23
N ASP A 97 0.52 -1.68 0.65
CA ASP A 97 1.38 -0.80 -0.12
C ASP A 97 0.98 -0.79 -1.61
N ASN A 98 -0.30 -0.67 -1.90
CA ASN A 98 -0.83 -0.55 -3.25
C ASN A 98 -2.02 0.41 -3.30
N LEU A 99 -2.35 0.88 -4.51
CA LEU A 99 -3.44 1.85 -4.75
C LEU A 99 -4.83 1.33 -4.38
N ALA A 100 -5.05 0.02 -4.46
CA ALA A 100 -6.32 -0.61 -4.09
C ALA A 100 -6.50 -0.70 -2.57
N SER A 101 -5.41 -0.53 -1.81
CA SER A 101 -5.47 -0.57 -0.36
C SER A 101 -5.97 0.77 0.19
N ASN A 102 -7.18 0.78 0.70
CA ASN A 102 -7.75 1.88 1.47
C ASN A 102 -7.38 1.78 2.95
N SER A 103 -6.14 1.45 3.26
CA SER A 103 -5.70 1.44 4.65
C SER A 103 -5.84 2.84 5.26
N ASP A 104 -6.27 2.89 6.52
CA ASP A 104 -6.49 4.13 7.25
C ASP A 104 -5.20 4.98 7.30
N VAL A 105 -5.28 6.23 6.88
CA VAL A 105 -4.18 7.19 6.95
C VAL A 105 -3.98 7.79 8.34
N THR A 106 -4.77 7.40 9.33
CA THR A 106 -4.65 7.92 10.70
C THR A 106 -3.44 7.38 11.44
N THR A 107 -2.85 6.27 11.00
CA THR A 107 -1.62 5.76 11.60
C THR A 107 -0.40 6.36 10.88
N GLY A 108 0.58 6.84 11.62
CA GLY A 108 1.79 7.46 11.07
C GLY A 108 2.60 6.54 10.14
N ALA A 109 2.44 5.21 10.26
CA ALA A 109 3.03 4.23 9.36
C ALA A 109 2.50 4.34 7.92
N GLN A 110 1.30 4.86 7.75
CA GLN A 110 0.58 4.92 6.48
C GLN A 110 0.60 6.30 5.81
N ARG A 111 1.24 7.28 6.43
CA ARG A 111 1.36 8.63 5.91
C ARG A 111 2.00 8.70 4.54
N GLY A 112 2.82 7.78 4.17
CA GLY A 112 3.52 7.81 2.90
C GLY A 112 2.92 6.95 1.80
N THR A 113 1.75 6.32 2.00
CA THR A 113 1.21 5.35 1.04
C THR A 113 0.24 5.92 0.01
N ASN A 114 -0.12 7.20 0.11
CA ASN A 114 -1.01 7.84 -0.86
C ASN A 114 -0.37 7.87 -2.25
N GLY A 115 -0.96 7.15 -3.19
CA GLY A 115 -0.45 7.03 -4.56
C GLY A 115 0.77 6.12 -4.72
N LEU A 116 1.31 5.54 -3.65
CA LEU A 116 2.42 4.60 -3.69
C LEU A 116 1.95 3.20 -4.11
N SER A 117 2.66 2.60 -5.05
CA SER A 117 2.62 1.15 -5.30
C SER A 117 4.00 0.57 -5.10
N ALA A 118 4.17 -0.32 -4.11
CA ALA A 118 5.46 -0.89 -3.75
C ALA A 118 5.45 -2.42 -3.73
N ALA A 119 6.58 -3.01 -4.09
CA ALA A 119 6.78 -4.44 -3.98
C ALA A 119 7.12 -4.86 -2.54
N ASN A 120 6.66 -6.05 -2.14
CA ASN A 120 6.84 -6.60 -0.80
C ASN A 120 7.15 -8.10 -0.90
N LEU A 121 8.34 -8.45 -1.38
CA LEU A 121 8.72 -9.85 -1.56
C LEU A 121 8.71 -10.60 -0.23
N ARG A 122 8.08 -11.79 -0.24
CA ARG A 122 7.96 -12.70 0.91
C ARG A 122 7.31 -12.08 2.15
N GLY A 123 6.57 -10.96 1.97
CA GLY A 123 5.89 -10.27 3.08
C GLY A 123 6.83 -9.66 4.12
N GLN A 124 8.08 -9.30 3.73
CA GLN A 124 9.06 -8.72 4.65
C GLN A 124 8.88 -7.22 4.89
N GLY A 125 7.97 -6.58 4.16
CA GLY A 125 7.76 -5.14 4.12
C GLY A 125 8.35 -4.52 2.85
N SER A 126 7.73 -3.45 2.37
CA SER A 126 8.14 -2.77 1.13
C SER A 126 9.53 -2.15 1.22
N GLY A 127 9.97 -1.71 2.40
CA GLY A 127 11.35 -1.23 2.63
C GLY A 127 12.40 -2.34 2.70
N SER A 128 12.01 -3.62 2.63
CA SER A 128 12.92 -4.78 2.63
C SER A 128 12.99 -5.48 1.27
N THR A 129 12.42 -4.88 0.23
CA THR A 129 12.50 -5.33 -1.16
C THR A 129 13.26 -4.30 -1.97
N LEU A 130 14.41 -4.68 -2.52
CA LEU A 130 15.23 -3.78 -3.31
C LEU A 130 14.70 -3.69 -4.75
N ILE A 131 14.43 -2.47 -5.22
CA ILE A 131 14.03 -2.18 -6.60
C ILE A 131 15.20 -1.56 -7.35
N LEU A 132 15.50 -2.12 -8.52
CA LEU A 132 16.56 -1.64 -9.41
C LEU A 132 15.99 -1.36 -10.82
N LEU A 133 16.59 -0.41 -11.49
CA LEU A 133 16.43 -0.18 -12.93
C LEU A 133 17.82 -0.29 -13.59
N ASN A 134 17.96 -1.26 -14.49
CA ASN A 134 19.25 -1.59 -15.13
C ASN A 134 20.38 -1.82 -14.10
N GLY A 135 20.08 -2.59 -13.03
CA GLY A 135 21.04 -2.97 -11.99
C GLY A 135 21.41 -1.86 -10.99
N ARG A 136 20.80 -0.67 -11.06
CA ARG A 136 21.05 0.48 -10.19
C ARG A 136 19.82 0.95 -9.45
N ARG A 137 20.03 1.54 -8.27
CA ARG A 137 18.92 2.03 -7.41
C ARG A 137 18.14 3.16 -8.08
N VAL A 138 16.86 3.21 -7.76
CA VAL A 138 15.95 4.34 -8.03
C VAL A 138 15.65 5.06 -6.71
N ALA A 139 15.12 6.28 -6.79
CA ALA A 139 14.78 7.04 -5.60
C ALA A 139 13.59 6.40 -4.86
N ALA A 140 13.66 6.38 -3.52
CA ALA A 140 12.51 6.03 -2.69
C ALA A 140 11.41 7.10 -2.81
N HIS A 141 10.17 6.69 -2.62
CA HIS A 141 9.01 7.58 -2.71
C HIS A 141 9.12 8.75 -1.72
N GLY A 142 8.88 9.97 -2.21
CA GLY A 142 9.10 11.20 -1.46
C GLY A 142 8.35 11.28 -0.12
N LEU A 143 7.17 10.68 0.03
CA LEU A 143 6.45 10.64 1.31
C LEU A 143 6.89 9.48 2.20
N SER A 144 7.16 8.30 1.65
CA SER A 144 7.51 7.14 2.46
C SER A 144 8.98 7.15 2.93
N GLY A 145 9.86 7.71 2.11
CA GLY A 145 11.30 7.77 2.38
C GLY A 145 12.02 6.42 2.49
N GLY A 146 11.33 5.29 2.32
CA GLY A 146 11.88 3.96 2.51
C GLY A 146 11.41 2.90 1.51
N ALA A 147 10.28 3.08 0.87
CA ALA A 147 9.77 2.21 -0.19
C ALA A 147 9.91 2.89 -1.55
N VAL A 148 10.14 2.11 -2.59
CA VAL A 148 10.18 2.60 -3.98
C VAL A 148 8.80 2.49 -4.60
N ASP A 149 8.32 3.58 -5.23
CA ASP A 149 7.12 3.56 -6.04
C ASP A 149 7.43 2.96 -7.41
N VAL A 150 6.84 1.80 -7.72
CA VAL A 150 7.05 1.14 -9.00
C VAL A 150 6.37 1.86 -10.17
N ASN A 151 5.44 2.78 -9.91
CA ASN A 151 4.82 3.60 -10.96
C ASN A 151 5.84 4.50 -11.69
N GLN A 152 7.04 4.72 -11.13
CA GLN A 152 8.11 5.44 -11.79
C GLN A 152 8.84 4.63 -12.89
N ILE A 153 8.61 3.32 -12.96
CA ILE A 153 9.31 2.45 -13.92
C ILE A 153 8.76 2.66 -15.33
N PRO A 154 9.63 2.89 -16.35
CA PRO A 154 9.23 3.12 -17.73
C PRO A 154 8.80 1.81 -18.41
N PHE A 155 7.57 1.37 -18.13
CA PHE A 155 7.06 0.04 -18.49
C PHE A 155 7.07 -0.21 -20.02
N ALA A 156 6.90 0.82 -20.85
CA ALA A 156 6.97 0.72 -22.31
C ALA A 156 8.38 0.42 -22.84
N ALA A 157 9.43 0.77 -22.09
CA ALA A 157 10.82 0.52 -22.45
C ALA A 157 11.34 -0.82 -21.95
N LEU A 158 10.57 -1.61 -21.22
CA LEU A 158 11.03 -2.84 -20.61
C LEU A 158 11.31 -3.93 -21.65
N ASP A 159 12.40 -4.63 -21.43
CA ASP A 159 12.73 -5.90 -22.05
C ASP A 159 12.27 -7.08 -21.18
N ARG A 160 12.68 -7.07 -19.92
CA ARG A 160 12.34 -8.09 -18.94
C ARG A 160 12.39 -7.57 -17.51
N VAL A 161 11.85 -8.36 -16.60
CA VAL A 161 11.94 -8.15 -15.15
C VAL A 161 12.59 -9.38 -14.52
N GLU A 162 13.64 -9.15 -13.76
CA GLU A 162 14.38 -10.18 -13.03
C GLU A 162 14.00 -10.10 -11.55
N VAL A 163 13.39 -11.16 -11.01
CA VAL A 163 12.99 -11.28 -9.60
C VAL A 163 13.91 -12.28 -8.91
N LEU A 164 14.86 -11.77 -8.15
CA LEU A 164 15.76 -12.57 -7.33
C LEU A 164 15.09 -12.87 -5.98
N LYS A 165 14.79 -14.14 -5.77
CA LYS A 165 14.13 -14.63 -4.56
C LYS A 165 15.16 -15.16 -3.56
N ASP A 166 16.15 -14.32 -3.22
CA ASP A 166 17.22 -14.64 -2.28
C ASP A 166 17.77 -13.37 -1.63
N GLY A 167 18.43 -13.50 -0.47
CA GLY A 167 19.12 -12.39 0.15
C GLY A 167 20.30 -11.89 -0.70
N ALA A 168 20.35 -10.58 -0.93
CA ALA A 168 21.33 -9.98 -1.82
C ALA A 168 22.08 -8.78 -1.21
N SER A 169 22.05 -8.62 0.11
CA SER A 169 22.77 -7.53 0.79
C SER A 169 24.29 -7.60 0.61
N ALA A 170 24.84 -8.78 0.40
CA ALA A 170 26.27 -8.96 0.09
C ALA A 170 26.69 -8.38 -1.28
N ILE A 171 25.73 -8.08 -2.17
CA ILE A 171 25.96 -7.51 -3.50
C ILE A 171 25.50 -6.06 -3.57
N TYR A 172 24.30 -5.75 -3.04
CA TYR A 172 23.60 -4.48 -3.21
C TYR A 172 23.49 -3.63 -1.94
N GLY A 173 23.89 -4.16 -0.76
CA GLY A 173 23.77 -3.47 0.53
C GLY A 173 22.36 -3.54 1.14
N THR A 174 21.93 -2.47 1.80
CA THR A 174 20.63 -2.37 2.51
C THR A 174 19.42 -2.72 1.64
N ASP A 175 18.31 -3.10 2.26
CA ASP A 175 16.96 -3.29 1.68
C ASP A 175 16.77 -4.61 0.89
N ALA A 176 17.83 -5.38 0.61
CA ALA A 176 17.76 -6.63 -0.15
C ALA A 176 17.56 -7.87 0.76
N ILE A 177 16.60 -7.80 1.70
CA ILE A 177 16.28 -8.88 2.65
C ILE A 177 15.24 -9.85 2.07
N GLY A 178 14.12 -9.34 1.58
CA GLY A 178 13.04 -10.13 0.97
C GLY A 178 13.40 -10.64 -0.42
N GLY A 179 14.26 -9.91 -1.12
CA GLY A 179 14.74 -10.16 -2.47
C GLY A 179 14.99 -8.87 -3.25
N VAL A 180 15.22 -9.01 -4.55
CA VAL A 180 15.48 -7.91 -5.48
C VAL A 180 14.59 -8.03 -6.70
N ILE A 181 13.98 -6.92 -7.14
CA ILE A 181 13.32 -6.81 -8.43
C ILE A 181 14.11 -5.83 -9.28
N ASN A 182 14.64 -6.32 -10.38
CA ASN A 182 15.43 -5.53 -11.32
C ASN A 182 14.67 -5.42 -12.64
N TYR A 183 14.26 -4.21 -12.98
CA TYR A 183 13.64 -3.89 -14.24
C TYR A 183 14.73 -3.60 -15.27
N ILE A 184 14.76 -4.38 -16.34
CA ILE A 184 15.74 -4.26 -17.42
C ILE A 184 15.05 -3.66 -18.63
N THR A 185 15.59 -2.57 -19.14
CA THR A 185 15.11 -1.93 -20.37
C THR A 185 15.78 -2.54 -21.61
N LYS A 186 15.14 -2.37 -22.75
CA LYS A 186 15.72 -2.72 -24.06
C LYS A 186 17.11 -2.12 -24.21
N LYS A 187 18.06 -2.93 -24.68
CA LYS A 187 19.45 -2.50 -24.85
C LYS A 187 19.61 -1.70 -26.14
N ASP A 188 19.04 -2.21 -27.20
CA ASP A 188 19.08 -1.70 -28.55
C ASP A 188 17.66 -1.75 -29.12
N TYR A 189 17.17 -0.65 -29.65
CA TYR A 189 15.84 -0.58 -30.25
C TYR A 189 15.86 0.25 -31.50
N LYS A 190 15.39 -0.35 -32.61
CA LYS A 190 15.29 0.29 -33.93
C LYS A 190 13.86 0.22 -34.45
N GLY A 191 13.32 1.35 -34.92
CA GLY A 191 11.96 1.48 -35.43
C GLY A 191 11.09 2.33 -34.52
N PHE A 192 9.77 2.27 -34.74
CA PHE A 192 8.77 3.02 -34.01
C PHE A 192 7.59 2.11 -33.66
N THR A 193 7.21 2.05 -32.42
CA THR A 193 6.05 1.26 -31.93
C THR A 193 5.08 2.17 -31.19
N VAL A 194 3.80 2.01 -31.48
CA VAL A 194 2.70 2.61 -30.73
C VAL A 194 1.82 1.51 -30.17
N ALA A 195 1.47 1.60 -28.90
CA ALA A 195 0.57 0.64 -28.25
C ALA A 195 -0.49 1.35 -27.42
N GLY A 196 -1.69 0.76 -27.39
CA GLY A 196 -2.81 1.22 -26.57
C GLY A 196 -3.53 0.05 -25.93
N SER A 197 -4.05 0.23 -24.72
CA SER A 197 -4.87 -0.77 -24.03
C SER A 197 -5.99 -0.14 -23.22
N ALA A 198 -7.09 -0.89 -23.08
CA ALA A 198 -8.22 -0.54 -22.24
C ALA A 198 -8.76 -1.79 -21.54
N ASP A 199 -8.98 -1.70 -20.22
CA ASP A 199 -9.75 -2.66 -19.44
C ASP A 199 -11.08 -1.99 -19.07
N MET A 200 -12.18 -2.52 -19.57
CA MET A 200 -13.52 -1.99 -19.38
C MET A 200 -14.33 -2.96 -18.52
N THR A 201 -14.74 -2.51 -17.35
CA THR A 201 -15.53 -3.34 -16.43
C THR A 201 -16.97 -3.48 -16.91
N GLU A 202 -17.54 -4.67 -16.80
CA GLU A 202 -18.91 -4.96 -17.22
C GLU A 202 -19.93 -4.15 -16.39
N ALA A 203 -19.76 -4.12 -15.08
CA ALA A 203 -20.64 -3.39 -14.16
C ALA A 203 -20.37 -1.87 -14.10
N GLY A 204 -19.46 -1.34 -14.94
CA GLY A 204 -19.06 0.07 -14.93
C GLY A 204 -18.21 0.47 -13.73
N GLY A 205 -17.54 1.63 -13.83
CA GLY A 205 -16.56 2.11 -12.83
C GLY A 205 -15.25 1.32 -12.83
N GLY A 206 -14.15 1.95 -12.46
CA GLY A 206 -12.85 1.27 -12.32
C GLY A 206 -12.15 0.89 -13.63
N ASN A 207 -12.57 1.45 -14.77
CA ASN A 207 -11.91 1.22 -16.05
C ASN A 207 -10.47 1.73 -16.01
N THR A 208 -9.56 1.06 -16.74
CA THR A 208 -8.17 1.47 -16.87
C THR A 208 -7.78 1.58 -18.34
N TYR A 209 -6.94 2.57 -18.64
CA TYR A 209 -6.52 2.87 -19.99
C TYR A 209 -5.02 3.18 -20.02
N ARG A 210 -4.37 2.88 -21.15
CA ARG A 210 -2.97 3.20 -21.36
C ARG A 210 -2.69 3.44 -22.83
N VAL A 211 -1.81 4.40 -23.10
CA VAL A 211 -1.22 4.65 -24.43
C VAL A 211 0.29 4.79 -24.26
N SER A 212 1.07 4.23 -25.17
CA SER A 212 2.53 4.33 -25.15
C SER A 212 3.09 4.40 -26.55
N ALA A 213 4.27 5.02 -26.67
CA ALA A 213 5.07 5.03 -27.89
C ALA A 213 6.53 4.79 -27.54
N THR A 214 7.21 4.01 -28.38
CA THR A 214 8.64 3.74 -28.28
C THR A 214 9.27 3.97 -29.65
N ALA A 215 10.38 4.69 -29.69
CA ALA A 215 11.14 4.98 -30.93
C ALA A 215 12.61 4.73 -30.71
N GLY A 216 13.33 4.30 -31.74
CA GLY A 216 14.77 4.13 -31.67
C GLY A 216 15.42 4.20 -33.06
N ILE A 217 16.65 4.68 -33.08
CA ILE A 217 17.47 4.84 -34.30
C ILE A 217 18.89 4.37 -34.00
N GLY A 218 19.55 3.94 -35.05
CA GLY A 218 20.93 3.39 -35.04
C GLY A 218 20.94 1.94 -34.57
N ASP A 219 22.06 1.28 -34.84
CA ASP A 219 22.36 -0.10 -34.53
C ASP A 219 23.74 -0.15 -33.86
N LEU A 220 23.86 -0.80 -32.71
CA LEU A 220 25.12 -0.80 -31.95
C LEU A 220 26.23 -1.57 -32.66
N ASP A 221 25.91 -2.59 -33.45
CA ASP A 221 26.86 -3.42 -34.13
C ASP A 221 27.25 -2.80 -35.49
N ASP A 222 26.28 -2.22 -36.22
CA ASP A 222 26.52 -1.63 -37.55
C ASP A 222 26.93 -0.16 -37.48
N ASP A 223 26.22 0.65 -36.71
CA ASP A 223 26.38 2.12 -36.61
C ASP A 223 27.28 2.55 -35.45
N GLY A 224 27.51 1.66 -34.49
CA GLY A 224 28.22 1.95 -33.23
C GLY A 224 27.48 2.88 -32.31
N ILE A 225 26.21 3.19 -32.57
CA ILE A 225 25.35 4.05 -31.75
C ILE A 225 23.91 3.60 -31.83
N ASN A 226 23.23 3.61 -30.68
CA ASN A 226 21.78 3.50 -30.59
C ASN A 226 21.21 4.58 -29.68
N ILE A 227 20.14 5.23 -30.13
CA ILE A 227 19.37 6.18 -29.34
C ILE A 227 17.91 5.74 -29.34
N MET A 228 17.34 5.48 -28.16
CA MET A 228 15.93 5.12 -28.01
C MET A 228 15.20 6.01 -27.00
N GLY A 229 13.90 6.16 -27.19
CA GLY A 229 13.00 6.84 -26.28
C GLY A 229 11.67 6.11 -26.15
N ALA A 230 11.06 6.20 -24.99
CA ALA A 230 9.72 5.68 -24.75
C ALA A 230 8.92 6.66 -23.88
N VAL A 231 7.64 6.80 -24.18
CA VAL A 231 6.68 7.57 -23.38
C VAL A 231 5.43 6.75 -23.15
N SER A 232 4.80 6.91 -22.00
CA SER A 232 3.49 6.32 -21.77
C SER A 232 2.62 7.19 -20.87
N TYR A 233 1.31 7.15 -21.12
CA TYR A 233 0.28 7.78 -20.31
C TYR A 233 -0.77 6.74 -19.97
N GLY A 234 -1.02 6.55 -18.68
CA GLY A 234 -2.03 5.64 -18.15
C GLY A 234 -2.97 6.36 -17.21
N TRP A 235 -4.24 5.94 -17.19
CA TRP A 235 -5.21 6.49 -16.25
C TRP A 235 -6.23 5.45 -15.81
N ASN A 236 -6.54 5.45 -14.52
CA ASN A 236 -7.54 4.60 -13.90
C ASN A 236 -8.74 5.45 -13.48
N LYS A 237 -9.95 4.95 -13.75
CA LYS A 237 -11.19 5.60 -13.30
C LYS A 237 -11.54 5.18 -11.87
N LEU A 238 -12.19 6.07 -11.13
CA LEU A 238 -12.72 5.81 -9.80
C LEU A 238 -13.74 4.67 -9.83
N LEU A 239 -13.66 3.76 -8.86
CA LEU A 239 -14.70 2.79 -8.53
C LEU A 239 -15.14 3.03 -7.08
N ARG A 240 -16.44 3.25 -6.87
CA ARG A 240 -17.02 3.46 -5.54
C ARG A 240 -17.71 2.22 -5.00
N GLY A 241 -17.87 2.15 -3.66
CA GLY A 241 -18.55 1.05 -2.99
C GLY A 241 -20.01 0.86 -3.42
N ASN A 242 -20.74 1.95 -3.67
CA ASN A 242 -22.13 1.90 -4.15
C ASN A 242 -22.29 1.38 -5.60
N GLN A 243 -21.21 1.10 -6.29
CA GLN A 243 -21.22 0.51 -7.64
C GLN A 243 -20.99 -1.00 -7.62
N ARG A 244 -20.94 -1.62 -6.42
CA ARG A 244 -20.74 -3.07 -6.25
C ARG A 244 -21.67 -3.61 -5.15
N ASP A 245 -22.49 -4.58 -5.50
CA ASP A 245 -23.52 -5.15 -4.60
C ASP A 245 -22.90 -5.90 -3.42
N PHE A 246 -21.69 -6.47 -3.58
CA PHE A 246 -21.00 -7.14 -2.48
C PHE A 246 -20.51 -6.17 -1.40
N VAL A 247 -20.44 -4.86 -1.68
CA VAL A 247 -20.05 -3.83 -0.71
C VAL A 247 -21.28 -3.40 0.09
N ASN A 248 -21.60 -4.19 1.11
CA ASN A 248 -22.68 -3.94 2.04
C ASN A 248 -22.18 -4.19 3.46
N THR A 249 -22.15 -3.15 4.30
CA THR A 249 -21.66 -3.24 5.67
C THR A 249 -22.74 -3.71 6.66
N TYR A 250 -23.99 -3.76 6.29
CA TYR A 250 -25.09 -4.25 7.12
C TYR A 250 -25.51 -5.66 6.71
N GLN A 251 -24.84 -6.66 7.26
CA GLN A 251 -25.07 -8.09 7.06
C GLN A 251 -25.07 -8.82 8.42
N PRO A 252 -26.03 -8.50 9.31
CA PRO A 252 -25.97 -8.96 10.72
C PRO A 252 -26.01 -10.48 10.86
N LEU A 253 -26.69 -11.20 9.97
CA LEU A 253 -26.70 -12.69 9.98
C LEU A 253 -25.32 -13.28 9.69
N ARG A 254 -24.48 -12.57 8.92
CA ARG A 254 -23.10 -12.95 8.62
C ARG A 254 -22.09 -12.37 9.64
N GLY A 255 -22.56 -11.68 10.68
CA GLY A 255 -21.72 -11.10 11.73
C GLY A 255 -21.08 -9.76 11.39
N LEU A 256 -21.59 -9.04 10.38
CA LEU A 256 -21.11 -7.71 10.00
C LEU A 256 -22.21 -6.66 10.19
N SER A 257 -21.91 -5.60 10.93
CA SER A 257 -22.76 -4.42 11.09
C SER A 257 -21.90 -3.18 11.27
N PRO A 258 -22.30 -2.01 10.74
CA PRO A 258 -21.63 -0.75 11.01
C PRO A 258 -21.76 -0.37 12.49
N ASP A 259 -20.85 0.48 12.95
CA ASP A 259 -20.88 1.02 14.31
C ASP A 259 -21.67 2.34 14.41
N THR A 260 -21.72 2.92 15.63
CA THR A 260 -22.38 4.21 15.91
C THR A 260 -21.43 5.40 15.82
N ARG A 261 -20.31 5.33 15.11
CA ARG A 261 -19.33 6.44 15.04
C ARG A 261 -19.83 7.71 14.40
N GLY A 262 -20.97 7.67 13.80
CA GLY A 262 -21.66 8.82 13.23
C GLY A 262 -22.59 8.39 12.12
N THR A 263 -23.77 8.93 12.18
CA THR A 263 -24.84 8.75 11.20
C THR A 263 -25.17 10.09 10.56
N PRO A 264 -25.71 10.13 9.35
CA PRO A 264 -26.10 11.39 8.69
C PRO A 264 -27.02 12.28 9.52
N ILE A 265 -27.89 11.68 10.32
CA ILE A 265 -28.65 12.34 11.40
C ILE A 265 -28.02 11.91 12.72
N ALA A 266 -27.59 12.86 13.53
CA ALA A 266 -26.75 12.60 14.70
C ALA A 266 -27.42 11.69 15.74
N THR A 267 -26.64 10.79 16.31
CA THR A 267 -27.02 9.98 17.47
C THR A 267 -26.53 10.67 18.73
N LEU A 268 -27.46 10.98 19.64
CA LEU A 268 -27.17 11.64 20.91
C LEU A 268 -26.51 10.68 21.90
N PHE A 269 -25.56 11.19 22.68
CA PHE A 269 -24.87 10.44 23.73
C PHE A 269 -24.88 11.19 25.06
N ASN A 270 -24.69 10.48 26.14
CA ASN A 270 -24.49 11.03 27.47
C ASN A 270 -23.08 11.69 27.54
N ILE A 271 -23.02 12.98 27.21
CA ILE A 271 -21.78 13.77 27.25
C ILE A 271 -21.77 14.61 28.51
N GLY A 272 -20.81 14.39 29.37
CA GLY A 272 -20.63 15.11 30.65
C GLY A 272 -20.32 16.60 30.47
N THR A 273 -20.07 17.28 31.56
CA THR A 273 -19.72 18.71 31.58
C THR A 273 -18.39 18.96 30.89
N ASN A 274 -18.35 20.00 30.08
CA ASN A 274 -17.14 20.51 29.45
C ASN A 274 -17.09 22.02 29.74
N ALA A 275 -16.03 22.46 30.44
CA ALA A 275 -15.90 23.84 30.93
C ALA A 275 -15.94 24.88 29.82
N PHE A 276 -15.68 24.52 28.57
CA PHE A 276 -15.54 25.46 27.46
C PHE A 276 -16.80 25.62 26.60
N GLN A 277 -17.65 24.58 26.49
CA GLN A 277 -18.77 24.60 25.56
C GLN A 277 -20.07 24.05 26.15
N ASN A 278 -19.99 23.28 27.20
CA ASN A 278 -21.11 22.61 27.80
C ASN A 278 -20.97 22.57 29.35
N PRO A 279 -20.98 23.72 30.01
CA PRO A 279 -20.72 23.78 31.45
C PRO A 279 -21.81 23.05 32.27
N THR A 280 -23.00 22.85 31.69
CA THR A 280 -24.13 22.15 32.34
C THR A 280 -24.27 20.69 31.94
N GLY A 281 -23.39 20.19 31.05
CA GLY A 281 -23.52 18.90 30.38
C GLY A 281 -24.59 18.89 29.27
N SER A 282 -24.59 17.87 28.43
CA SER A 282 -25.59 17.71 27.37
C SER A 282 -26.96 17.32 27.95
N LEU A 283 -27.99 17.33 27.10
CA LEU A 283 -29.34 16.90 27.49
C LEU A 283 -29.35 15.54 28.19
N LEU A 284 -28.58 14.57 27.72
CA LEU A 284 -28.51 13.23 28.31
C LEU A 284 -27.41 13.06 29.39
N ALA A 285 -26.68 14.13 29.75
CA ALA A 285 -25.58 14.04 30.70
C ALA A 285 -26.01 13.52 32.08
N GLY A 286 -25.45 12.38 32.49
CA GLY A 286 -25.79 11.74 33.75
C GLY A 286 -27.26 11.29 33.87
N LEU A 287 -28.01 11.28 32.77
CA LEU A 287 -29.40 10.79 32.76
C LEU A 287 -29.42 9.31 32.42
N THR A 288 -30.12 8.54 33.20
CA THR A 288 -30.38 7.12 32.94
C THR A 288 -31.81 6.98 32.43
N LEU A 289 -31.97 6.64 31.16
CA LEU A 289 -33.23 6.29 30.52
C LEU A 289 -33.23 4.77 30.30
N THR A 290 -34.00 4.04 31.06
CA THR A 290 -34.10 2.58 30.93
C THR A 290 -35.07 2.24 29.82
N ALA A 291 -34.60 1.56 28.79
CA ALA A 291 -35.41 1.04 27.70
C ALA A 291 -36.32 -0.12 28.17
N PRO A 292 -37.42 -0.45 27.46
CA PRO A 292 -38.35 -1.52 27.85
C PRO A 292 -37.69 -2.90 28.04
N ASN A 293 -36.53 -3.15 27.40
CA ASN A 293 -35.75 -4.37 27.55
C ASN A 293 -34.75 -4.34 28.71
N GLY A 294 -34.78 -3.30 29.57
CA GLY A 294 -33.92 -3.15 30.73
C GLY A 294 -32.54 -2.55 30.48
N GLY A 295 -32.19 -2.19 29.19
CA GLY A 295 -30.94 -1.52 28.88
C GLY A 295 -30.96 -0.02 29.22
N ASN A 296 -29.77 0.59 29.36
CA ASN A 296 -29.63 2.03 29.61
C ASN A 296 -29.46 2.79 28.28
N ALA A 297 -30.56 3.30 27.72
CA ALA A 297 -30.57 3.99 26.45
C ALA A 297 -29.76 5.32 26.43
N ALA A 298 -29.71 6.05 27.56
CA ALA A 298 -29.03 7.35 27.61
C ALA A 298 -27.51 7.23 27.66
N ALA A 299 -26.97 6.17 28.25
CA ALA A 299 -25.52 5.98 28.37
C ALA A 299 -24.87 5.60 27.03
N GLY A 300 -25.59 4.88 26.17
CA GLY A 300 -25.03 4.32 24.96
C GLY A 300 -25.31 5.10 23.68
N GLY A 301 -26.42 5.80 23.62
CA GLY A 301 -26.83 6.61 22.47
C GLY A 301 -28.30 6.49 22.10
N ILE A 302 -28.85 7.61 21.68
CA ILE A 302 -30.24 7.72 21.19
C ILE A 302 -30.24 8.45 19.86
N ASN A 303 -30.78 7.81 18.82
CA ASN A 303 -31.16 8.46 17.57
C ASN A 303 -32.67 8.62 17.57
N PHE A 304 -33.18 9.83 17.37
CA PHE A 304 -34.63 10.07 17.45
C PHE A 304 -35.43 9.36 16.34
N LEU A 305 -34.75 8.96 15.27
CA LEU A 305 -35.37 8.18 14.19
C LEU A 305 -35.73 6.75 14.64
N ASP A 306 -34.93 6.17 15.58
CA ASP A 306 -35.12 4.79 16.05
C ASP A 306 -36.01 4.68 17.30
N LEU A 307 -36.45 5.82 17.80
CA LEU A 307 -37.38 5.85 18.93
C LEU A 307 -38.76 5.34 18.52
N PRO A 308 -39.60 4.81 19.45
CA PRO A 308 -40.97 4.47 19.18
C PRO A 308 -41.73 5.65 18.55
N GLY A 309 -42.35 5.46 17.38
CA GLY A 309 -43.01 6.50 16.60
C GLY A 309 -42.05 7.32 15.71
N GLY A 310 -40.75 7.04 15.69
CA GLY A 310 -39.80 7.63 14.77
C GLY A 310 -39.91 7.05 13.35
N ALA A 311 -39.22 7.71 12.39
CA ALA A 311 -39.24 7.30 10.98
C ALA A 311 -38.44 6.02 10.68
N GLY A 312 -37.66 5.53 11.66
CA GLY A 312 -36.75 4.41 11.52
C GLY A 312 -35.39 4.82 10.93
N CYS A 313 -34.33 4.13 11.32
CA CYS A 313 -32.96 4.37 10.80
C CYS A 313 -32.86 4.22 9.27
N ASN A 314 -33.68 3.32 8.69
CA ASN A 314 -33.72 3.07 7.24
C ASN A 314 -34.31 4.26 6.43
N SER A 315 -34.83 5.27 7.09
CA SER A 315 -35.24 6.52 6.43
C SER A 315 -34.04 7.34 5.93
N MET A 316 -32.85 7.07 6.44
CA MET A 316 -31.59 7.60 5.90
C MET A 316 -31.07 6.68 4.78
N ASP A 317 -30.65 7.22 3.65
CA ASP A 317 -29.98 6.40 2.61
C ASP A 317 -28.71 5.74 3.17
N GLY A 318 -28.67 4.40 3.14
CA GLY A 318 -27.61 3.59 3.77
C GLY A 318 -27.70 3.50 5.30
N GLY A 319 -28.76 4.00 5.91
CA GLY A 319 -29.04 3.86 7.34
C GLY A 319 -29.57 2.47 7.71
N SER A 320 -29.29 2.02 8.93
CA SER A 320 -29.79 0.78 9.50
C SER A 320 -29.90 0.88 11.03
N PRO A 321 -30.70 0.06 11.69
CA PRO A 321 -30.64 -0.07 13.14
C PRO A 321 -29.23 -0.52 13.57
N TYR A 322 -28.77 -0.04 14.71
CA TYR A 322 -27.51 -0.46 15.27
C TYR A 322 -27.63 -1.84 15.90
N ASP A 323 -26.77 -2.80 15.48
CA ASP A 323 -26.73 -4.13 16.06
C ASP A 323 -25.88 -4.12 17.35
N TRP A 324 -26.52 -3.76 18.46
CA TRP A 324 -25.86 -3.65 19.75
C TRP A 324 -25.30 -4.99 20.28
N GLU A 325 -25.86 -6.11 19.88
CA GLU A 325 -25.40 -7.44 20.23
C GLU A 325 -24.05 -7.73 19.55
N LEU A 326 -23.95 -7.52 18.24
CA LEU A 326 -22.69 -7.69 17.50
C LEU A 326 -21.57 -6.80 18.04
N TRP A 327 -21.91 -5.60 18.49
CA TRP A 327 -20.94 -4.68 19.08
C TRP A 327 -20.73 -4.85 20.58
N ASN A 328 -21.42 -5.82 21.21
CA ASN A 328 -21.41 -6.05 22.67
C ASN A 328 -21.66 -4.76 23.45
N SER A 329 -22.64 -4.00 23.04
CA SER A 329 -22.93 -2.67 23.56
C SER A 329 -24.43 -2.54 23.95
N PRO A 330 -24.84 -3.17 25.04
CA PRO A 330 -26.24 -3.31 25.45
C PRO A 330 -26.95 -2.00 25.77
N ASN A 331 -26.25 -0.87 25.79
CA ASN A 331 -26.79 0.45 26.11
C ASN A 331 -27.15 1.27 24.85
N ASN A 332 -27.07 0.69 23.64
CA ASN A 332 -27.30 1.41 22.38
C ASN A 332 -28.57 0.94 21.65
N PHE A 333 -29.67 0.74 22.37
CA PHE A 333 -30.91 0.20 21.81
C PHE A 333 -31.59 1.07 20.78
N TYR A 334 -31.49 2.37 20.89
CA TYR A 334 -32.12 3.34 20.01
C TYR A 334 -31.07 4.06 19.14
N ALA A 335 -29.98 3.43 18.86
CA ALA A 335 -28.95 4.00 18.00
C ALA A 335 -29.12 3.53 16.55
N CYS A 336 -28.77 4.42 15.62
CA CYS A 336 -28.65 4.08 14.22
C CYS A 336 -27.19 3.83 13.84
N ALA A 337 -27.01 3.07 12.78
CA ALA A 337 -25.76 2.86 12.08
C ALA A 337 -25.89 3.31 10.60
N TRP A 338 -24.77 3.48 9.91
CA TRP A 338 -24.74 3.91 8.53
C TRP A 338 -23.68 3.14 7.71
N ASP A 339 -24.07 2.72 6.51
CA ASP A 339 -23.20 1.98 5.60
C ASP A 339 -22.12 2.89 5.00
N THR A 340 -20.97 2.96 5.68
CA THR A 340 -19.83 3.76 5.28
C THR A 340 -19.11 3.21 4.04
N GLY A 341 -19.24 1.91 3.76
CA GLY A 341 -18.59 1.24 2.62
C GLY A 341 -19.07 1.75 1.27
N ARG A 342 -20.32 2.20 1.19
CA ARG A 342 -20.90 2.76 -0.05
C ARG A 342 -20.19 4.02 -0.54
N ALA A 343 -19.71 4.85 0.38
CA ALA A 343 -19.00 6.10 0.06
C ALA A 343 -17.51 5.91 -0.23
N ALA A 344 -16.94 4.76 0.11
CA ALA A 344 -15.52 4.50 -0.04
C ALA A 344 -15.11 4.28 -1.51
N ALA A 345 -13.90 4.70 -1.87
CA ALA A 345 -13.28 4.34 -3.14
C ALA A 345 -12.70 2.92 -3.06
N LEU A 346 -13.17 2.01 -3.88
CA LEU A 346 -12.63 0.64 -4.02
C LEU A 346 -11.41 0.61 -4.94
N GLN A 347 -11.41 1.41 -5.99
CA GLN A 347 -10.26 1.73 -6.82
C GLN A 347 -10.14 3.24 -6.90
N GLN A 348 -8.94 3.74 -6.68
CA GLN A 348 -8.66 5.17 -6.73
C GLN A 348 -8.37 5.63 -8.15
N PRO A 349 -8.76 6.86 -8.52
CA PRO A 349 -8.30 7.44 -9.76
C PRO A 349 -6.79 7.70 -9.67
N ILE A 350 -6.07 7.33 -10.72
CA ILE A 350 -4.65 7.66 -10.89
C ILE A 350 -4.40 8.01 -12.34
N GLU A 351 -3.58 9.02 -12.56
CA GLU A 351 -3.03 9.38 -13.86
C GLU A 351 -1.51 9.33 -13.77
N THR A 352 -0.87 8.60 -14.68
CA THR A 352 0.58 8.39 -14.66
C THR A 352 1.15 8.68 -16.03
N PHE A 353 2.09 9.62 -16.11
CA PHE A 353 2.92 9.88 -17.28
C PHE A 353 4.34 9.42 -17.00
N THR A 354 4.94 8.61 -17.88
CA THR A 354 6.34 8.18 -17.77
C THR A 354 7.07 8.48 -19.08
N TYR A 355 8.36 8.82 -18.95
CA TYR A 355 9.25 8.99 -20.08
C TYR A 355 10.60 8.34 -19.81
N TYR A 356 11.23 7.87 -20.88
CA TYR A 356 12.53 7.21 -20.85
C TYR A 356 13.33 7.56 -22.11
N THR A 357 14.61 7.81 -21.96
CA THR A 357 15.54 7.95 -23.08
C THR A 357 16.85 7.27 -22.73
N LYS A 358 17.43 6.55 -23.68
CA LYS A 358 18.73 5.90 -23.57
C LYS A 358 19.54 6.18 -24.82
N ALA A 359 20.80 6.52 -24.65
CA ALA A 359 21.79 6.60 -25.72
C ALA A 359 22.96 5.68 -25.36
N THR A 360 23.37 4.84 -26.29
CA THR A 360 24.54 3.95 -26.16
C THR A 360 25.47 4.19 -27.33
N VAL A 361 26.77 4.36 -27.06
CA VAL A 361 27.82 4.62 -28.06
C VAL A 361 28.95 3.63 -27.87
N ASN A 362 29.31 2.89 -28.91
CA ASN A 362 30.50 2.07 -28.98
C ASN A 362 31.73 2.96 -29.24
N LEU A 363 32.64 3.03 -28.28
CA LEU A 363 33.87 3.81 -28.37
C LEU A 363 35.03 3.07 -29.07
N GLY A 364 34.79 1.84 -29.54
CA GLY A 364 35.77 0.92 -30.08
C GLY A 364 36.42 0.03 -29.02
N ALA A 365 37.10 -1.02 -29.47
CA ALA A 365 37.81 -2.01 -28.62
C ALA A 365 36.89 -2.62 -27.51
N GLY A 366 35.57 -2.68 -27.70
CA GLY A 366 34.64 -3.24 -26.75
C GLY A 366 34.19 -2.26 -25.61
N HIS A 367 34.60 -0.99 -25.68
CA HIS A 367 34.16 0.03 -24.73
C HIS A 367 32.84 0.64 -25.15
N GLN A 368 31.92 0.80 -24.21
CA GLN A 368 30.59 1.40 -24.41
C GLN A 368 30.34 2.53 -23.41
N LEU A 369 29.86 3.66 -23.93
CA LEU A 369 29.37 4.80 -23.16
C LEU A 369 27.85 4.79 -23.20
N GLY A 370 27.20 4.75 -22.06
CA GLY A 370 25.75 4.78 -21.91
C GLY A 370 25.27 6.04 -21.20
N GLY A 371 24.15 6.60 -21.65
CA GLY A 371 23.42 7.67 -20.97
C GLY A 371 21.96 7.31 -20.88
N GLU A 372 21.35 7.44 -19.68
CA GLU A 372 19.93 7.18 -19.45
C GLU A 372 19.27 8.35 -18.74
N LEU A 373 18.05 8.69 -19.17
CA LEU A 373 17.17 9.64 -18.49
C LEU A 373 15.78 9.05 -18.39
N THR A 374 15.22 8.98 -17.18
CA THR A 374 13.84 8.53 -16.94
C THR A 374 13.16 9.43 -15.93
N GLY A 375 11.86 9.56 -16.05
CA GLY A 375 11.05 10.25 -15.07
C GLY A 375 9.58 9.89 -15.17
N SER A 376 8.85 10.30 -14.16
CA SER A 376 7.40 10.10 -14.06
C SER A 376 6.70 11.28 -13.39
N ASN A 377 5.44 11.45 -13.72
CA ASN A 377 4.49 12.27 -12.96
C ASN A 377 3.24 11.44 -12.73
N ALA A 378 2.90 11.22 -11.45
CA ALA A 378 1.72 10.46 -11.06
C ALA A 378 0.81 11.33 -10.19
N ASP A 379 -0.46 11.45 -10.58
CA ASP A 379 -1.51 12.14 -9.84
C ASP A 379 -2.53 11.12 -9.36
N SER A 380 -2.81 11.09 -8.06
CA SER A 380 -3.79 10.19 -7.46
C SER A 380 -4.70 10.92 -6.48
N ALA A 381 -5.91 10.40 -6.28
CA ALA A 381 -6.84 10.90 -5.28
C ALA A 381 -7.35 9.76 -4.41
N LYS A 382 -7.11 9.82 -3.10
CA LYS A 382 -7.60 8.85 -2.13
C LYS A 382 -8.83 9.42 -1.41
N SER A 383 -9.97 8.76 -1.61
CA SER A 383 -11.25 9.19 -1.03
C SER A 383 -11.69 8.25 0.09
N PHE A 384 -12.27 8.85 1.12
CA PHE A 384 -12.82 8.17 2.30
C PHE A 384 -14.26 8.61 2.52
N SER A 385 -14.96 7.93 3.43
CA SER A 385 -16.26 8.36 3.87
C SER A 385 -16.22 9.78 4.50
N ASN A 386 -17.38 10.42 4.58
CA ASN A 386 -17.56 11.77 5.15
C ASN A 386 -16.96 11.90 6.57
N ALA A 387 -16.61 13.11 6.95
CA ALA A 387 -16.08 13.42 8.27
C ALA A 387 -17.05 13.02 9.38
N GLN A 388 -16.53 12.29 10.37
CA GLN A 388 -17.27 11.92 11.58
C GLN A 388 -16.89 12.84 12.74
N LEU A 389 -17.87 13.44 13.39
CA LEU A 389 -17.71 14.32 14.54
C LEU A 389 -18.31 13.65 15.78
N SER A 390 -17.50 13.49 16.83
CA SER A 390 -17.96 12.94 18.09
C SER A 390 -17.75 13.96 19.20
N ALA A 391 -18.81 14.31 19.89
CA ALA A 391 -18.76 15.30 20.96
C ALA A 391 -18.04 14.83 22.23
N ASN A 392 -17.75 13.52 22.34
CA ASN A 392 -16.97 12.95 23.43
C ASN A 392 -15.47 12.85 23.16
N THR A 393 -14.96 13.35 22.01
CA THR A 393 -13.53 13.47 21.80
C THR A 393 -13.01 14.70 22.55
N THR A 394 -11.87 14.56 23.21
CA THR A 394 -11.23 15.62 24.02
C THR A 394 -11.03 16.91 23.24
N ASN A 395 -10.88 16.80 21.93
CA ASN A 395 -10.49 17.92 21.06
C ASN A 395 -11.63 18.49 20.19
N LEU A 396 -12.85 17.94 20.25
CA LEU A 396 -14.00 18.36 19.44
C LEU A 396 -15.36 18.21 20.13
N PRO A 397 -15.50 18.72 21.34
CA PRO A 397 -16.84 18.71 21.97
C PRO A 397 -17.70 19.71 21.20
N TRP A 398 -18.67 19.22 20.43
CA TRP A 398 -19.72 20.07 19.86
C TRP A 398 -20.98 20.00 20.71
N ALA A 399 -21.72 21.10 20.72
CA ALA A 399 -22.90 21.25 21.53
C ALA A 399 -23.94 22.09 20.73
N TYR A 400 -24.96 21.43 20.19
CA TYR A 400 -26.01 22.07 19.42
C TYR A 400 -27.01 22.75 20.38
N PRO A 401 -27.10 24.09 20.41
CA PRO A 401 -27.87 24.80 21.40
C PRO A 401 -29.35 24.84 21.06
N ARG A 402 -30.19 25.22 22.01
CA ARG A 402 -31.52 25.72 21.75
C ARG A 402 -31.49 27.25 21.68
N ASN A 403 -31.64 27.84 20.50
CA ASN A 403 -31.69 29.29 20.28
C ASN A 403 -32.70 29.62 19.19
N ALA A 404 -32.80 30.86 18.74
CA ALA A 404 -33.80 31.29 17.75
C ALA A 404 -33.67 30.55 16.40
N LEU A 405 -32.47 30.08 16.01
CA LEU A 405 -32.24 29.34 14.77
C LEU A 405 -32.60 27.85 14.93
N THR A 406 -32.47 27.32 16.12
CA THR A 406 -32.47 25.86 16.36
C THR A 406 -33.70 25.36 17.12
N ALA A 407 -34.55 26.27 17.67
CA ALA A 407 -35.65 25.91 18.55
C ALA A 407 -36.56 24.84 17.96
N THR A 408 -36.95 24.97 16.70
CA THR A 408 -37.83 24.01 16.02
C THR A 408 -37.26 22.60 15.98
N THR A 409 -36.01 22.46 15.52
CA THR A 409 -35.31 21.16 15.47
C THR A 409 -35.07 20.61 16.87
N TYR A 410 -34.61 21.46 17.78
CA TYR A 410 -34.35 21.06 19.17
C TYR A 410 -35.63 20.52 19.84
N ASP A 411 -36.73 21.28 19.76
CA ASP A 411 -38.01 20.94 20.41
C ASP A 411 -38.60 19.66 19.82
N GLN A 412 -38.47 19.45 18.52
CA GLN A 412 -38.91 18.21 17.88
C GLN A 412 -38.16 17.01 18.46
N ILE A 413 -36.79 17.08 18.53
CA ILE A 413 -35.96 16.00 19.07
C ILE A 413 -36.29 15.75 20.55
N PHE A 414 -36.35 16.82 21.34
CA PHE A 414 -36.68 16.73 22.78
C PHE A 414 -38.04 16.05 23.00
N ASN A 415 -39.06 16.47 22.26
CA ASN A 415 -40.40 15.91 22.36
C ASN A 415 -40.47 14.45 21.92
N SER A 416 -39.68 14.06 20.88
CA SER A 416 -39.60 12.68 20.44
C SER A 416 -38.99 11.79 21.55
N ILE A 417 -37.90 12.26 22.19
CA ILE A 417 -37.26 11.54 23.30
C ILE A 417 -38.24 11.47 24.46
N ARG A 418 -38.87 12.57 24.84
CA ARG A 418 -39.82 12.65 25.94
C ARG A 418 -41.00 11.68 25.74
N ALA A 419 -41.55 11.62 24.52
CA ALA A 419 -42.67 10.74 24.18
C ALA A 419 -42.29 9.24 24.30
N ALA A 420 -41.06 8.87 23.91
CA ALA A 420 -40.60 7.48 24.01
C ALA A 420 -40.52 6.92 25.46
N PHE A 421 -40.43 7.80 26.47
CA PHE A 421 -40.30 7.41 27.87
C PHE A 421 -41.53 7.80 28.72
N THR A 422 -42.65 8.15 28.12
CA THR A 422 -43.91 8.53 28.85
C THR A 422 -44.39 7.46 29.83
N GLY A 423 -44.09 6.20 29.60
CA GLY A 423 -44.41 5.10 30.53
C GLY A 423 -43.68 5.16 31.92
N ASN A 424 -42.69 6.05 32.04
CA ASN A 424 -41.93 6.24 33.30
C ASN A 424 -41.92 7.73 33.72
N PRO A 425 -42.88 8.16 34.59
CA PRO A 425 -42.99 9.55 34.97
C PRO A 425 -41.73 10.17 35.60
N ALA A 426 -40.95 9.38 36.32
CA ALA A 426 -39.70 9.84 36.97
C ALA A 426 -38.62 10.16 35.90
N GLN A 427 -38.51 9.34 34.86
CA GLN A 427 -37.61 9.60 33.74
C GLN A 427 -38.04 10.82 32.93
N VAL A 428 -39.35 11.00 32.71
CA VAL A 428 -39.90 12.19 32.05
C VAL A 428 -39.56 13.44 32.84
N ALA A 429 -39.80 13.45 34.14
CA ALA A 429 -39.50 14.60 35.00
C ALA A 429 -37.99 14.92 35.01
N ALA A 430 -37.16 13.91 35.06
CA ALA A 430 -35.69 14.08 34.96
C ALA A 430 -35.23 14.63 33.62
N LEU A 431 -35.92 14.30 32.53
CA LEU A 431 -35.64 14.83 31.18
C LEU A 431 -36.15 16.28 31.10
N ASP A 432 -37.37 16.57 31.55
CA ASP A 432 -37.97 17.90 31.55
C ASP A 432 -37.15 18.92 32.34
N ALA A 433 -36.52 18.51 33.46
CA ALA A 433 -35.58 19.36 34.24
C ALA A 433 -34.31 19.74 33.46
N ARG A 434 -34.05 19.14 32.32
CA ARG A 434 -32.88 19.41 31.44
C ARG A 434 -33.24 20.08 30.14
N PHE A 435 -34.49 20.44 29.97
CA PHE A 435 -34.92 21.19 28.79
C PHE A 435 -34.05 22.45 28.59
N GLY A 436 -33.61 22.69 27.38
CA GLY A 436 -32.67 23.77 27.04
C GLY A 436 -31.17 23.45 27.16
N ARG A 437 -30.79 22.32 27.75
CA ARG A 437 -29.40 21.87 27.66
C ARG A 437 -29.05 21.49 26.22
N PRO A 438 -27.81 21.73 25.77
CA PRO A 438 -27.46 21.45 24.38
C PRO A 438 -27.52 19.96 24.03
N LEU A 439 -27.80 19.67 22.75
CA LEU A 439 -27.72 18.34 22.19
C LEU A 439 -26.26 18.07 21.79
N SER A 440 -25.74 16.91 22.12
CA SER A 440 -24.40 16.46 21.80
C SER A 440 -24.40 14.97 21.44
N GLY A 441 -23.53 14.55 20.53
CA GLY A 441 -23.55 13.17 20.05
C GLY A 441 -22.47 12.85 19.05
N ARG A 442 -22.78 11.90 18.19
CA ARG A 442 -21.95 11.51 17.05
C ARG A 442 -22.68 11.78 15.76
N TRP A 443 -22.01 12.45 14.85
CA TRP A 443 -22.59 12.88 13.58
C TRP A 443 -21.60 12.61 12.44
N ARG A 444 -22.13 12.22 11.28
CA ARG A 444 -21.38 12.12 10.04
C ARG A 444 -21.89 13.20 9.09
N CYS A 445 -21.04 14.18 8.82
CA CYS A 445 -21.39 15.36 8.05
C CYS A 445 -21.49 15.04 6.55
N ILE A 446 -22.67 14.70 6.07
CA ILE A 446 -22.89 14.44 4.63
C ILE A 446 -22.68 15.72 3.81
N ALA A 447 -23.14 16.87 4.29
CA ALA A 447 -22.94 18.16 3.64
C ALA A 447 -21.46 18.57 3.51
N CYS A 448 -20.59 18.02 4.35
CA CYS A 448 -19.14 18.24 4.26
C CYS A 448 -18.49 17.58 3.03
N GLY A 449 -19.17 16.66 2.38
CA GLY A 449 -18.60 15.86 1.30
C GLY A 449 -17.70 14.72 1.79
N PRO A 450 -17.31 13.78 0.91
CA PRO A 450 -16.32 12.75 1.21
C PRO A 450 -14.96 13.40 1.45
N ARG A 451 -14.16 12.82 2.35
CA ARG A 451 -12.78 13.28 2.57
C ARG A 451 -11.88 12.80 1.44
N GLU A 452 -11.00 13.65 0.97
CA GLU A 452 -10.09 13.32 -0.13
C GLU A 452 -8.68 13.86 0.11
N TYR A 453 -7.67 13.03 -0.17
CA TYR A 453 -6.28 13.45 -0.36
C TYR A 453 -5.93 13.37 -1.85
N ARG A 454 -5.36 14.45 -2.40
CA ARG A 454 -4.77 14.50 -3.74
C ARG A 454 -3.27 14.44 -3.61
N THR A 455 -2.65 13.44 -4.22
CA THR A 455 -1.20 13.25 -4.14
C THR A 455 -0.61 13.33 -5.53
N ASN A 456 0.39 14.21 -5.69
CA ASN A 456 1.23 14.31 -6.87
C ASN A 456 2.63 13.79 -6.52
N SER A 457 3.15 12.87 -7.34
CA SER A 457 4.49 12.30 -7.21
C SER A 457 5.25 12.49 -8.51
N LYS A 458 6.41 13.15 -8.44
CA LYS A 458 7.31 13.39 -9.57
C LYS A 458 8.63 12.70 -9.32
N THR A 459 9.16 12.05 -10.37
CA THR A 459 10.48 11.42 -10.30
C THR A 459 11.35 11.83 -11.46
N LEU A 460 12.64 11.87 -11.21
CA LEU A 460 13.67 12.07 -12.23
C LEU A 460 14.89 11.20 -11.90
N ARG A 461 15.41 10.49 -12.88
CA ARG A 461 16.67 9.75 -12.77
C ARG A 461 17.51 9.95 -14.01
N ALA A 462 18.79 10.30 -13.83
CA ALA A 462 19.80 10.38 -14.86
C ALA A 462 20.97 9.47 -14.49
N THR A 463 21.51 8.73 -15.47
CA THR A 463 22.67 7.85 -15.30
C THR A 463 23.61 8.00 -16.47
N VAL A 464 24.91 8.06 -16.21
CA VAL A 464 25.96 7.93 -17.20
C VAL A 464 26.82 6.73 -16.81
N SER A 465 27.10 5.82 -17.74
CA SER A 465 27.89 4.62 -17.51
C SER A 465 28.96 4.44 -18.59
N LEU A 466 30.09 3.91 -18.19
CA LEU A 466 31.18 3.50 -19.07
C LEU A 466 31.58 2.09 -18.71
N GLU A 467 31.60 1.19 -19.69
CA GLU A 467 31.97 -0.21 -19.49
C GLU A 467 32.85 -0.71 -20.62
N GLY A 468 33.66 -1.71 -20.34
CA GLY A 468 34.53 -2.30 -21.35
C GLY A 468 35.61 -3.20 -20.79
N PRO A 469 36.40 -3.81 -21.66
CA PRO A 469 37.54 -4.69 -21.28
C PRO A 469 38.74 -3.90 -20.77
N LEU A 470 39.43 -4.46 -19.75
CA LEU A 470 40.74 -3.96 -19.25
C LEU A 470 41.93 -4.77 -19.76
N GLY A 471 41.72 -5.85 -20.55
CA GLY A 471 42.72 -6.82 -20.92
C GLY A 471 42.79 -7.99 -19.95
N GLY A 472 43.43 -9.11 -20.40
CA GLY A 472 43.56 -10.33 -19.58
C GLY A 472 42.24 -10.99 -19.21
N GLY A 473 41.14 -10.68 -19.89
CA GLY A 473 39.78 -11.18 -19.60
C GLY A 473 39.08 -10.41 -18.49
N TRP A 474 39.62 -9.31 -18.01
CA TRP A 474 39.00 -8.43 -17.03
C TRP A 474 38.15 -7.36 -17.71
N ASP A 475 37.00 -7.09 -17.13
CA ASP A 475 36.09 -6.03 -17.52
C ASP A 475 35.93 -5.02 -16.39
N TYR A 476 35.59 -3.79 -16.74
CA TYR A 476 35.15 -2.75 -15.81
C TYR A 476 33.78 -2.20 -16.16
N ALA A 477 33.08 -1.73 -15.14
CA ALA A 477 31.89 -0.91 -15.28
C ALA A 477 31.93 0.20 -14.24
N VAL A 478 31.77 1.44 -14.68
CA VAL A 478 31.72 2.65 -13.84
C VAL A 478 30.44 3.40 -14.17
N ALA A 479 29.72 3.88 -13.16
CA ALA A 479 28.58 4.74 -13.43
C ALA A 479 28.40 5.81 -12.36
N ALA A 480 27.88 6.94 -12.81
CA ALA A 480 27.37 8.00 -11.96
C ALA A 480 25.86 8.15 -12.19
N SER A 481 25.09 8.22 -11.10
CA SER A 481 23.65 8.39 -11.18
C SER A 481 23.14 9.45 -10.20
N HIS A 482 22.06 10.12 -10.63
CA HIS A 482 21.25 11.01 -9.84
C HIS A 482 19.81 10.55 -9.95
N ALA A 483 19.14 10.32 -8.81
CA ALA A 483 17.73 9.98 -8.79
C ALA A 483 17.01 10.79 -7.72
N GLU A 484 15.84 11.29 -8.03
CA GLU A 484 14.99 12.00 -7.05
C GLU A 484 13.52 11.64 -7.20
N SER A 485 12.82 11.73 -6.09
CA SER A 485 11.37 11.62 -6.00
C SER A 485 10.85 12.73 -5.10
N GLU A 486 9.98 13.56 -5.66
CA GLU A 486 9.28 14.61 -4.93
C GLU A 486 7.80 14.29 -4.92
N THR A 487 7.20 14.27 -3.72
CA THR A 487 5.79 13.95 -3.56
C THR A 487 5.14 14.91 -2.59
N SER A 488 3.95 15.38 -2.92
CA SER A 488 3.13 16.21 -2.04
C SER A 488 1.70 15.69 -1.98
N SER A 489 1.12 15.71 -0.78
CA SER A 489 -0.26 15.36 -0.53
C SER A 489 -1.03 16.60 -0.08
N VAL A 490 -2.06 16.94 -0.85
CA VAL A 490 -2.89 18.14 -0.67
C VAL A 490 -4.29 17.71 -0.29
N LEU A 491 -4.89 18.41 0.67
CA LEU A 491 -6.28 18.15 1.06
C LEU A 491 -7.24 18.53 -0.09
N GLY A 492 -8.10 17.61 -0.42
CA GLY A 492 -9.26 17.82 -1.29
C GLY A 492 -10.51 18.17 -0.48
N SER A 493 -11.67 17.68 -0.95
CA SER A 493 -12.95 17.87 -0.26
C SER A 493 -12.99 17.27 1.14
N GLY A 494 -13.96 17.65 1.94
CA GLY A 494 -14.30 17.01 3.22
C GLY A 494 -13.41 17.38 4.41
N TYR A 495 -12.47 18.29 4.24
CA TYR A 495 -11.59 18.75 5.31
C TYR A 495 -11.85 20.22 5.65
N TYR A 496 -12.00 20.49 6.94
CA TYR A 496 -12.38 21.80 7.46
C TYR A 496 -11.54 22.18 8.67
N TYR A 497 -11.31 23.49 8.84
CA TYR A 497 -10.75 24.00 10.08
C TYR A 497 -11.75 23.80 11.22
N ARG A 498 -11.29 23.20 12.32
CA ARG A 498 -12.16 22.91 13.46
C ARG A 498 -12.37 24.11 14.40
N GLY A 499 -11.52 25.12 14.33
CA GLY A 499 -11.41 26.24 15.23
C GLY A 499 -9.99 26.37 15.80
N THR A 500 -9.68 27.50 16.42
CA THR A 500 -8.36 27.78 17.02
C THR A 500 -8.29 27.29 18.47
N LEU A 501 -7.09 26.87 18.90
CA LEU A 501 -6.75 26.71 20.31
C LEU A 501 -6.32 28.08 20.84
N ASN A 502 -6.99 28.62 21.85
CA ASN A 502 -6.73 30.00 22.30
C ASN A 502 -5.55 30.17 23.27
N ASN A 503 -4.76 29.15 23.52
CA ASN A 503 -3.61 29.24 24.44
C ASN A 503 -2.27 29.55 23.77
N GLY A 504 -2.25 29.69 22.44
CA GLY A 504 -1.01 29.92 21.67
C GLY A 504 -0.06 28.74 21.63
N SER A 505 -0.43 27.58 22.22
CA SER A 505 0.37 26.36 22.30
C SER A 505 -0.01 25.36 21.23
N ASN A 506 0.99 24.76 20.59
CA ASN A 506 0.84 23.59 19.72
C ASN A 506 0.69 22.27 20.53
N ASP A 507 0.92 22.33 21.83
CA ASP A 507 0.73 21.17 22.70
C ASP A 507 -0.77 20.91 22.89
N PRO A 508 -1.29 19.77 22.40
CA PRO A 508 -2.70 19.40 22.58
C PRO A 508 -3.05 19.07 24.02
N LEU A 509 -2.06 18.88 24.89
CA LEU A 509 -2.24 18.66 26.34
C LEU A 509 -2.24 19.99 27.10
N ALA A 510 -1.88 21.10 26.46
CA ALA A 510 -1.91 22.40 27.13
C ALA A 510 -3.34 22.79 27.52
N PRO A 511 -3.56 23.36 28.70
CA PRO A 511 -4.87 23.84 29.12
C PRO A 511 -5.45 24.85 28.13
N ARG A 512 -6.70 24.64 27.74
CA ARG A 512 -7.42 25.55 26.84
C ARG A 512 -8.07 26.68 27.60
N ALA A 513 -8.00 27.91 27.04
CA ALA A 513 -8.74 29.01 27.62
C ALA A 513 -10.25 28.92 27.40
N PRO A 514 -11.10 29.36 28.34
CA PRO A 514 -12.56 29.44 28.14
C PRO A 514 -12.89 30.20 26.85
N GLY A 515 -13.81 29.69 26.04
CA GLY A 515 -14.18 30.31 24.76
C GLY A 515 -13.29 29.91 23.56
N ALA A 516 -12.33 28.98 23.74
CA ALA A 516 -11.33 28.57 22.75
C ALA A 516 -11.88 27.98 21.45
N THR A 517 -13.16 27.74 21.30
CA THR A 517 -13.76 27.07 20.15
C THR A 517 -14.94 27.82 19.56
N THR A 518 -14.78 29.11 19.39
CA THR A 518 -15.84 29.96 18.82
C THR A 518 -15.86 29.97 17.30
N GLY A 519 -14.87 29.41 16.62
CA GLY A 519 -14.74 29.37 15.16
C GLY A 519 -14.71 27.94 14.60
N GLY A 520 -14.58 27.84 13.29
CA GLY A 520 -14.44 26.60 12.56
C GLY A 520 -15.67 25.69 12.58
N LEU A 521 -15.47 24.42 12.26
CA LEU A 521 -16.54 23.42 12.12
C LEU A 521 -17.38 23.29 13.40
N VAL A 522 -16.72 23.25 14.56
CA VAL A 522 -17.39 23.16 15.87
C VAL A 522 -18.17 24.46 16.17
N GLY A 523 -17.61 25.61 15.82
CA GLY A 523 -18.28 26.90 15.99
C GLY A 523 -19.58 27.03 15.22
N LEU A 524 -19.62 26.52 13.99
CA LEU A 524 -20.85 26.50 13.19
C LEU A 524 -21.95 25.64 13.83
N ILE A 525 -21.59 24.48 14.43
CA ILE A 525 -22.56 23.63 15.15
C ILE A 525 -23.01 24.30 16.44
N ASN A 526 -22.07 24.87 17.21
CA ASN A 526 -22.37 25.49 18.49
C ASN A 526 -23.18 26.81 18.37
N ALA A 527 -23.10 27.47 17.20
CA ALA A 527 -23.98 28.61 16.87
C ALA A 527 -25.36 28.16 16.37
N GLY A 528 -25.53 26.86 16.03
CA GLY A 528 -26.76 26.33 15.44
C GLY A 528 -26.91 26.63 13.95
N ILE A 529 -25.86 27.12 13.30
CA ILE A 529 -25.81 27.39 11.86
C ILE A 529 -25.76 26.07 11.10
N LEU A 530 -24.85 25.17 11.47
CA LEU A 530 -24.74 23.81 10.91
C LEU A 530 -25.60 22.85 11.76
N ASN A 531 -26.52 22.13 11.12
CA ASN A 531 -27.49 21.29 11.79
C ASN A 531 -27.16 19.80 11.68
N PRO A 532 -26.67 19.14 12.78
CA PRO A 532 -26.36 17.71 12.77
C PRO A 532 -27.59 16.79 12.69
N PHE A 533 -28.78 17.31 12.78
CA PHE A 533 -30.06 16.59 12.80
C PHE A 533 -30.87 16.76 11.53
N SER A 534 -30.25 17.26 10.46
CA SER A 534 -30.86 17.40 9.13
C SER A 534 -29.92 16.90 8.05
N LEU A 535 -30.48 16.20 7.05
CA LEU A 535 -29.76 15.80 5.84
C LEU A 535 -29.47 16.99 4.92
N THR A 536 -30.33 17.99 4.94
CA THR A 536 -30.21 19.24 4.18
C THR A 536 -29.72 20.36 5.09
N GLN A 537 -28.88 21.22 4.55
CA GLN A 537 -28.34 22.37 5.25
C GLN A 537 -28.83 23.66 4.61
N THR A 538 -28.88 24.73 5.37
CA THR A 538 -29.23 26.08 4.86
C THR A 538 -28.09 26.67 4.02
N ASP A 539 -28.39 27.65 3.17
CA ASP A 539 -27.38 28.38 2.41
C ASP A 539 -26.35 29.03 3.33
N ALA A 540 -26.75 29.52 4.49
CA ALA A 540 -25.83 30.07 5.49
C ALA A 540 -24.88 29.00 6.06
N ALA A 541 -25.36 27.77 6.28
CA ALA A 541 -24.51 26.66 6.71
C ALA A 541 -23.52 26.27 5.62
N MET A 542 -23.94 26.21 4.36
CA MET A 542 -23.07 25.89 3.22
C MET A 542 -22.01 26.98 3.00
N ALA A 543 -22.39 28.26 3.07
CA ALA A 543 -21.44 29.38 3.03
C ALA A 543 -20.45 29.33 4.20
N GLY A 544 -20.94 28.99 5.40
CA GLY A 544 -20.11 28.76 6.58
C GLY A 544 -19.07 27.66 6.37
N LEU A 545 -19.48 26.51 5.84
CA LEU A 545 -18.58 25.40 5.49
C LEU A 545 -17.52 25.85 4.46
N GLN A 546 -17.94 26.55 3.40
CA GLN A 546 -17.02 27.06 2.39
C GLN A 546 -15.97 28.00 2.99
N SER A 547 -16.33 28.86 3.93
CA SER A 547 -15.42 29.83 4.56
C SER A 547 -14.35 29.19 5.45
N ILE A 548 -14.56 27.97 5.92
CA ILE A 548 -13.63 27.23 6.78
C ILE A 548 -13.03 26.00 6.07
N SER A 549 -13.18 25.92 4.75
CA SER A 549 -12.62 24.80 3.97
C SER A 549 -11.09 24.82 4.04
N ALA A 550 -10.50 23.64 4.25
CA ALA A 550 -9.07 23.40 4.21
C ALA A 550 -8.61 22.82 2.86
N GLU A 551 -9.50 22.78 1.85
CA GLU A 551 -9.15 22.32 0.51
C GLU A 551 -7.98 23.13 -0.06
N GLY A 552 -7.04 22.45 -0.73
CA GLY A 552 -5.84 23.07 -1.29
C GLY A 552 -4.67 23.20 -0.31
N THR A 553 -4.86 22.86 0.97
CA THR A 553 -3.77 22.89 1.94
C THR A 553 -2.87 21.68 1.77
N THR A 554 -1.55 21.90 1.65
CA THR A 554 -0.57 20.80 1.64
C THR A 554 -0.51 20.18 3.04
N LEU A 555 -0.92 18.92 3.15
CA LEU A 555 -0.92 18.18 4.40
C LEU A 555 0.50 17.78 4.79
N TYR A 556 1.20 17.15 3.86
CA TYR A 556 2.60 16.75 4.00
C TYR A 556 3.20 16.51 2.62
N GLY A 557 4.52 16.54 2.57
CA GLY A 557 5.27 16.29 1.36
C GLY A 557 6.70 15.93 1.69
N GLY A 558 7.44 15.49 0.68
CA GLY A 558 8.84 15.16 0.84
C GLY A 558 9.56 15.03 -0.49
N ARG A 559 10.86 15.26 -0.45
CA ARG A 559 11.78 15.09 -1.57
C ARG A 559 12.93 14.20 -1.15
N TYR A 560 13.04 13.04 -1.79
CA TYR A 560 14.12 12.10 -1.60
C TYR A 560 15.09 12.18 -2.79
N THR A 561 16.38 12.35 -2.53
CA THR A 561 17.41 12.42 -3.58
C THR A 561 18.51 11.41 -3.28
N VAL A 562 18.96 10.71 -4.31
CA VAL A 562 20.12 9.78 -4.28
C VAL A 562 21.11 10.21 -5.34
N LYS A 563 22.37 10.45 -4.94
CA LYS A 563 23.51 10.59 -5.84
C LYS A 563 24.45 9.43 -5.58
N GLN A 564 24.78 8.68 -6.62
CA GLN A 564 25.59 7.46 -6.49
C GLN A 564 26.71 7.45 -7.53
N LEU A 565 27.87 6.96 -7.11
CA LEU A 565 29.01 6.63 -7.97
C LEU A 565 29.39 5.18 -7.67
N ASP A 566 29.36 4.30 -8.67
CA ASP A 566 29.67 2.89 -8.53
C ASP A 566 30.78 2.46 -9.49
N PHE A 567 31.64 1.54 -9.00
CA PHE A 567 32.73 0.93 -9.75
C PHE A 567 32.63 -0.58 -9.57
N SER A 568 32.78 -1.32 -10.65
CA SER A 568 32.79 -2.78 -10.66
C SER A 568 33.85 -3.29 -11.58
N PHE A 569 34.63 -4.26 -11.13
CA PHE A 569 35.65 -4.96 -11.92
C PHE A 569 35.37 -6.45 -11.82
N SER A 570 35.45 -7.18 -12.94
CA SER A 570 35.22 -8.62 -12.96
C SER A 570 36.14 -9.30 -13.97
N GLY A 571 36.62 -10.50 -13.63
CA GLY A 571 37.47 -11.25 -14.52
C GLY A 571 37.91 -12.60 -13.96
N PRO A 572 38.65 -13.38 -14.79
CA PRO A 572 39.15 -14.70 -14.40
C PRO A 572 40.29 -14.59 -13.40
N LEU A 573 40.40 -15.57 -12.48
CA LEU A 573 41.49 -15.71 -11.53
C LEU A 573 42.47 -16.85 -11.94
N PHE A 574 42.01 -18.09 -11.83
CA PHE A 574 42.79 -19.29 -12.07
C PHE A 574 41.91 -20.43 -12.54
N ASP A 575 42.51 -21.47 -13.10
CA ASP A 575 41.75 -22.63 -13.58
C ASP A 575 41.51 -23.64 -12.45
N LEU A 576 40.28 -24.18 -12.42
CA LEU A 576 39.83 -25.27 -11.55
C LEU A 576 39.33 -26.42 -12.43
N PRO A 577 39.16 -27.65 -11.90
CA PRO A 577 38.66 -28.78 -12.66
C PRO A 577 37.28 -28.52 -13.36
N GLY A 578 36.41 -27.73 -12.79
CA GLY A 578 35.12 -27.38 -13.35
C GLY A 578 35.10 -26.09 -14.18
N GLY A 579 36.27 -25.47 -14.45
CA GLY A 579 36.37 -24.26 -15.27
C GLY A 579 37.20 -23.14 -14.60
N LYS A 580 37.14 -21.93 -15.20
CA LYS A 580 37.89 -20.79 -14.66
C LYS A 580 37.16 -20.18 -13.45
N ALA A 581 37.90 -20.07 -12.33
CA ALA A 581 37.44 -19.26 -11.22
C ALA A 581 37.29 -17.79 -11.66
N GLN A 582 36.21 -17.14 -11.23
CA GLN A 582 35.89 -15.75 -11.57
C GLN A 582 35.85 -14.92 -10.29
N MET A 583 36.20 -13.65 -10.40
CA MET A 583 36.12 -12.70 -9.30
C MET A 583 35.46 -11.41 -9.78
N ALA A 584 34.66 -10.81 -8.92
CA ALA A 584 34.25 -9.42 -9.05
C ALA A 584 34.56 -8.67 -7.74
N PHE A 585 34.97 -7.42 -7.85
CA PHE A 585 35.06 -6.50 -6.72
C PHE A 585 34.63 -5.10 -7.14
N GLY A 586 34.22 -4.29 -6.18
CA GLY A 586 33.78 -2.94 -6.49
C GLY A 586 33.53 -2.07 -5.28
N PHE A 587 33.24 -0.83 -5.58
CA PHE A 587 32.98 0.22 -4.60
C PHE A 587 31.69 0.97 -4.95
N ASP A 588 30.98 1.41 -3.91
CA ASP A 588 29.74 2.16 -4.00
C ASP A 588 29.81 3.36 -3.06
N PHE A 589 29.71 4.56 -3.61
CA PHE A 589 29.68 5.82 -2.87
C PHE A 589 28.30 6.46 -3.12
N ARG A 590 27.55 6.69 -2.03
CA ARG A 590 26.20 7.21 -2.15
C ARG A 590 25.95 8.32 -1.14
N ARG A 591 25.26 9.36 -1.59
CA ARG A 591 24.73 10.44 -0.77
C ARG A 591 23.22 10.45 -0.95
N GLU A 592 22.52 10.34 0.15
CA GLU A 592 21.06 10.37 0.24
C GLU A 592 20.63 11.62 1.00
N THR A 593 19.67 12.36 0.46
CA THR A 593 19.09 13.51 1.14
C THR A 593 17.57 13.39 1.17
N TYR A 594 16.99 13.85 2.26
CA TYR A 594 15.55 13.89 2.44
C TYR A 594 15.13 15.22 3.03
N GLY A 595 14.21 15.91 2.36
CA GLY A 595 13.61 17.16 2.82
C GLY A 595 12.11 17.00 2.93
N PHE A 596 11.56 17.45 4.05
CA PHE A 596 10.10 17.55 4.21
C PHE A 596 9.65 18.88 3.60
N ASN A 597 8.55 18.87 2.84
CA ASN A 597 7.98 20.07 2.20
C ASN A 597 6.49 20.27 2.53
N GLY A 598 6.07 19.87 3.74
CA GLY A 598 4.74 20.16 4.25
C GLY A 598 4.49 21.65 4.53
N SER A 599 3.27 21.99 4.93
CA SER A 599 2.86 23.38 5.18
C SER A 599 3.34 23.89 6.53
N ALA A 600 4.51 24.53 6.56
CA ALA A 600 5.00 25.22 7.77
C ALA A 600 4.02 26.29 8.28
N ALA A 601 3.35 27.00 7.37
CA ALA A 601 2.36 28.02 7.74
C ALA A 601 1.12 27.42 8.42
N ALA A 602 0.65 26.25 7.98
CA ALA A 602 -0.48 25.57 8.61
C ALA A 602 -0.14 25.10 10.04
N VAL A 603 1.11 24.67 10.26
CA VAL A 603 1.59 24.29 11.60
C VAL A 603 1.80 25.52 12.50
N ALA A 604 2.42 26.59 11.97
CA ALA A 604 2.77 27.79 12.75
C ALA A 604 1.56 28.62 13.19
N ASN A 605 0.53 28.73 12.35
CA ASN A 605 -0.65 29.56 12.61
C ASN A 605 -1.79 28.83 13.32
N GLN A 606 -1.65 27.53 13.57
CA GLN A 606 -2.59 26.69 14.32
C GLN A 606 -4.06 26.65 13.92
N PRO A 607 -4.45 26.80 12.69
CA PRO A 607 -5.75 26.29 12.32
C PRO A 607 -5.65 24.76 12.30
N VAL A 608 -6.10 24.13 13.38
CA VAL A 608 -6.16 22.65 13.39
C VAL A 608 -7.24 22.20 12.42
N ILE A 609 -6.82 21.41 11.44
CA ILE A 609 -7.74 20.79 10.49
C ILE A 609 -8.27 19.50 11.08
N PHE A 610 -9.56 19.31 11.01
CA PHE A 610 -10.22 18.11 11.56
C PHE A 610 -9.86 16.86 10.76
N LEU A 611 -9.44 15.80 11.45
CA LEU A 611 -8.98 14.52 10.90
C LEU A 611 -7.76 14.60 9.96
N ALA A 612 -7.05 15.73 9.94
CA ALA A 612 -5.80 15.90 9.21
C ALA A 612 -4.73 16.38 10.18
N ALA A 613 -3.73 15.55 10.42
CA ALA A 613 -2.61 15.88 11.29
C ALA A 613 -1.45 16.42 10.44
N PHE A 614 -0.84 17.54 10.89
CA PHE A 614 0.32 18.13 10.25
C PHE A 614 1.61 17.66 10.91
N ASP A 615 2.68 17.61 10.13
CA ASP A 615 4.02 17.37 10.65
C ASP A 615 4.53 18.58 11.45
N ASN A 616 5.38 18.30 12.43
CA ASN A 616 6.06 19.35 13.19
C ASN A 616 6.95 20.18 12.25
N VAL A 617 7.03 21.50 12.47
CA VAL A 617 7.89 22.45 11.71
C VAL A 617 9.35 21.98 11.64
N ASN A 618 9.88 21.39 12.70
CA ASN A 618 11.25 20.90 12.75
C ASN A 618 11.51 19.72 11.78
N ALA A 619 10.49 19.01 11.35
CA ALA A 619 10.59 17.94 10.36
C ALA A 619 10.84 18.48 8.94
N LEU A 620 10.64 19.77 8.69
CA LEU A 620 10.87 20.41 7.38
C LEU A 620 12.36 20.67 7.10
N THR A 621 13.25 20.50 8.08
CA THR A 621 14.70 20.65 7.90
C THR A 621 15.27 19.46 7.10
N PRO A 622 15.94 19.70 5.95
CA PRO A 622 16.56 18.63 5.18
C PRO A 622 17.57 17.82 6.00
N LYS A 623 17.56 16.51 5.80
CA LYS A 623 18.47 15.53 6.42
C LYS A 623 19.28 14.83 5.35
N GLU A 624 20.46 14.38 5.73
CA GLU A 624 21.40 13.77 4.80
C GLU A 624 22.07 12.55 5.43
N ARG A 625 22.44 11.60 4.56
CA ARG A 625 23.17 10.39 4.92
C ARG A 625 24.15 10.06 3.82
N THR A 626 25.37 9.69 4.19
CA THR A 626 26.39 9.19 3.25
C THR A 626 26.63 7.70 3.48
N VAL A 627 26.87 6.98 2.39
CA VAL A 627 27.18 5.55 2.40
C VAL A 627 28.46 5.33 1.62
N LYS A 628 29.37 4.56 2.20
CA LYS A 628 30.59 4.09 1.55
C LYS A 628 30.63 2.59 1.67
N ALA A 629 30.77 1.89 0.57
CA ALA A 629 30.78 0.43 0.59
C ALA A 629 31.83 -0.16 -0.37
N GLY A 630 32.33 -1.32 -0.01
CA GLY A 630 33.19 -2.16 -0.85
C GLY A 630 32.72 -3.61 -0.80
N TYR A 631 32.85 -4.31 -1.91
CA TYR A 631 32.44 -5.72 -1.98
C TYR A 631 33.42 -6.55 -2.80
N VAL A 632 33.45 -7.83 -2.52
CA VAL A 632 34.17 -8.87 -3.28
C VAL A 632 33.21 -10.05 -3.47
N GLU A 633 33.20 -10.61 -4.67
CA GLU A 633 32.49 -11.85 -5.03
C GLU A 633 33.48 -12.77 -5.74
N VAL A 634 33.47 -14.07 -5.41
CA VAL A 634 34.31 -15.10 -6.06
C VAL A 634 33.43 -16.28 -6.45
N ASP A 635 33.56 -16.73 -7.68
CA ASP A 635 32.86 -17.89 -8.24
C ASP A 635 33.88 -19.00 -8.51
N LEU A 636 33.69 -20.15 -7.87
CA LEU A 636 34.59 -21.27 -7.88
C LEU A 636 33.94 -22.52 -8.48
N PRO A 637 34.09 -22.78 -9.77
CA PRO A 637 33.67 -24.05 -10.38
C PRO A 637 34.66 -25.17 -9.97
N VAL A 638 34.43 -25.70 -8.75
CA VAL A 638 35.35 -26.65 -8.09
C VAL A 638 35.43 -27.95 -8.90
N LEU A 639 34.27 -28.41 -9.41
CA LEU A 639 34.11 -29.55 -10.29
C LEU A 639 33.06 -29.20 -11.34
N ASP A 640 32.95 -29.92 -12.45
CA ASP A 640 31.87 -29.75 -13.45
C ASP A 640 30.48 -29.82 -12.83
N ILE A 641 30.32 -30.66 -11.79
CA ILE A 641 29.05 -30.87 -11.06
C ILE A 641 28.91 -29.96 -9.84
N LEU A 642 29.93 -29.21 -9.42
CA LEU A 642 29.95 -28.45 -8.18
C LEU A 642 30.54 -27.05 -8.36
N ASN A 643 29.69 -26.05 -8.16
CA ASN A 643 30.08 -24.64 -8.15
C ASN A 643 29.77 -24.02 -6.79
N ILE A 644 30.73 -23.24 -6.24
CA ILE A 644 30.60 -22.52 -4.98
C ILE A 644 30.83 -21.03 -5.24
N THR A 645 29.89 -20.18 -4.84
CA THR A 645 30.07 -18.72 -4.92
C THR A 645 30.11 -18.14 -3.50
N GLY A 646 31.12 -17.33 -3.23
CA GLY A 646 31.23 -16.57 -1.99
C GLY A 646 31.21 -15.07 -2.26
N ALA A 647 30.57 -14.29 -1.40
CA ALA A 647 30.61 -12.84 -1.47
C ALA A 647 30.67 -12.22 -0.07
N VAL A 648 31.28 -11.06 0.03
CA VAL A 648 31.26 -10.24 1.25
C VAL A 648 31.20 -8.77 0.86
N ARG A 649 30.36 -8.03 1.59
CA ARG A 649 30.24 -6.58 1.47
C ARG A 649 30.35 -5.90 2.82
N VAL A 650 31.08 -4.81 2.85
CA VAL A 650 31.21 -3.92 4.00
C VAL A 650 30.56 -2.58 3.62
N ASP A 651 29.62 -2.14 4.42
CA ASP A 651 28.94 -0.84 4.24
C ASP A 651 29.17 0.02 5.49
N ASN A 652 29.54 1.28 5.30
CA ASN A 652 29.62 2.29 6.35
C ASN A 652 28.55 3.36 6.08
N TYR A 653 27.61 3.49 7.01
CA TYR A 653 26.51 4.45 6.97
C TYR A 653 26.75 5.54 8.01
N SER A 654 26.76 6.80 7.58
CA SER A 654 26.83 7.92 8.53
C SER A 654 25.65 7.87 9.51
N GLY A 655 25.96 7.89 10.80
CA GLY A 655 24.98 7.77 11.89
C GLY A 655 24.65 6.34 12.35
N PHE A 656 25.05 5.30 11.61
CA PHE A 656 24.76 3.89 11.96
C PHE A 656 25.99 2.99 12.03
N GLY A 657 27.16 3.49 11.58
CA GLY A 657 28.41 2.73 11.61
C GLY A 657 28.53 1.69 10.49
N GLU A 658 29.29 0.64 10.75
CA GLU A 658 29.65 -0.38 9.79
C GLU A 658 28.78 -1.64 9.90
N THR A 659 28.51 -2.25 8.75
CA THR A 659 27.88 -3.57 8.65
C THR A 659 28.68 -4.45 7.69
N VAL A 660 28.86 -5.72 8.06
CA VAL A 660 29.54 -6.73 7.24
C VAL A 660 28.54 -7.83 6.88
N ASN A 661 28.36 -8.07 5.59
CA ASN A 661 27.35 -8.99 5.08
C ASN A 661 27.96 -10.06 4.18
N PRO A 662 28.29 -11.25 4.73
CA PRO A 662 28.71 -12.39 3.94
C PRO A 662 27.55 -13.12 3.27
N LYS A 663 27.85 -13.78 2.15
CA LYS A 663 27.00 -14.72 1.44
C LYS A 663 27.80 -15.88 0.92
N VAL A 664 27.25 -17.09 1.00
CA VAL A 664 27.75 -18.27 0.32
C VAL A 664 26.60 -18.96 -0.40
N SER A 665 26.81 -19.40 -1.62
CA SER A 665 25.87 -20.24 -2.36
C SER A 665 26.58 -21.42 -3.02
N VAL A 666 25.84 -22.53 -3.15
CA VAL A 666 26.34 -23.80 -3.70
C VAL A 666 25.35 -24.26 -4.76
N LYS A 667 25.90 -24.62 -5.93
CA LYS A 667 25.18 -25.34 -7.00
C LYS A 667 25.84 -26.74 -7.11
N PHE A 668 25.01 -27.77 -6.98
CA PHE A 668 25.40 -29.16 -7.19
C PHE A 668 24.50 -29.78 -8.25
N GLN A 669 25.06 -30.16 -9.39
CA GLN A 669 24.36 -30.71 -10.56
C GLN A 669 24.98 -32.06 -10.95
N PRO A 670 24.57 -33.15 -10.25
CA PRO A 670 25.15 -34.46 -10.49
C PRO A 670 24.85 -35.06 -11.87
N ILE A 671 23.70 -34.64 -12.43
CA ILE A 671 23.28 -34.99 -13.81
C ILE A 671 22.61 -33.75 -14.43
N GLU A 672 22.54 -33.66 -15.73
CA GLU A 672 21.97 -32.52 -16.45
C GLU A 672 20.52 -32.20 -16.04
N GLN A 673 19.74 -33.26 -15.71
CA GLN A 673 18.33 -33.15 -15.36
C GLN A 673 18.10 -32.65 -13.93
N VAL A 674 19.04 -32.80 -13.02
CA VAL A 674 18.83 -32.51 -11.59
C VAL A 674 19.90 -31.54 -11.06
N MET A 675 19.46 -30.39 -10.57
CA MET A 675 20.31 -29.41 -9.93
C MET A 675 19.79 -29.12 -8.50
N PHE A 676 20.67 -29.23 -7.53
CA PHE A 676 20.43 -28.75 -6.17
C PHE A 676 21.13 -27.40 -5.99
N ARG A 677 20.48 -26.52 -5.26
CA ARG A 677 21.01 -25.21 -4.91
C ARG A 677 20.77 -24.89 -3.45
N ALA A 678 21.74 -24.23 -2.83
CA ALA A 678 21.60 -23.75 -1.45
C ALA A 678 22.28 -22.39 -1.30
N SER A 679 21.74 -21.54 -0.45
CA SER A 679 22.40 -20.28 -0.08
C SER A 679 22.23 -19.98 1.40
N TYR A 680 23.20 -19.26 1.94
CA TYR A 680 23.13 -18.60 3.24
C TYR A 680 23.71 -17.19 3.12
N SER A 681 23.00 -16.20 3.65
CA SER A 681 23.44 -14.82 3.64
C SER A 681 22.98 -14.06 4.88
N THR A 682 23.71 -13.01 5.20
CA THR A 682 23.24 -12.00 6.15
C THR A 682 22.80 -10.75 5.39
N GLY A 683 22.01 -9.92 6.03
CA GLY A 683 21.55 -8.66 5.48
C GLY A 683 21.16 -7.69 6.58
N PHE A 684 20.86 -6.47 6.18
CA PHE A 684 20.48 -5.42 7.11
C PHE A 684 19.55 -4.42 6.41
N ARG A 685 18.83 -3.65 7.22
CA ARG A 685 18.06 -2.50 6.75
C ARG A 685 18.26 -1.33 7.70
N VAL A 686 18.75 -0.21 7.19
CA VAL A 686 18.83 1.03 7.97
C VAL A 686 17.45 1.68 8.08
N PRO A 687 17.13 2.36 9.20
CA PRO A 687 15.90 3.14 9.32
C PRO A 687 15.79 4.17 8.19
N SER A 688 14.58 4.35 7.66
CA SER A 688 14.32 5.42 6.69
C SER A 688 14.33 6.79 7.36
N PHE A 689 14.49 7.86 6.57
CA PHE A 689 14.43 9.23 7.09
C PHE A 689 13.11 9.52 7.82
N ASN A 690 11.99 9.01 7.29
CA ASN A 690 10.68 9.19 7.92
C ASN A 690 10.56 8.46 9.26
N GLN A 691 11.15 7.26 9.36
CA GLN A 691 11.14 6.51 10.61
C GLN A 691 11.91 7.22 11.72
N ILE A 692 12.93 8.01 11.36
CA ILE A 692 13.79 8.72 12.32
C ILE A 692 13.29 10.16 12.56
N PHE A 693 13.05 10.93 11.50
CA PHE A 693 12.93 12.39 11.56
C PHE A 693 11.52 12.92 11.32
N ASN A 694 10.54 12.06 11.04
CA ASN A 694 9.16 12.51 10.90
C ASN A 694 8.72 13.23 12.18
N GLY A 695 8.07 14.38 12.02
CA GLY A 695 7.53 15.14 13.15
C GLY A 695 6.51 14.34 13.95
N VAL A 696 6.49 14.54 15.25
CA VAL A 696 5.47 13.93 16.11
C VAL A 696 4.14 14.63 15.89
N THR A 697 3.13 13.86 15.54
CA THR A 697 1.76 14.33 15.38
C THR A 697 0.83 13.62 16.34
N LEU A 698 -0.10 14.38 16.89
CA LEU A 698 -1.15 13.87 17.76
C LEU A 698 -2.48 13.87 17.00
N SER A 699 -3.13 12.73 17.00
CA SER A 699 -4.44 12.55 16.37
C SER A 699 -5.44 12.00 17.39
N PRO A 700 -6.65 12.55 17.46
CA PRO A 700 -7.69 11.99 18.32
C PRO A 700 -7.97 10.54 17.94
N TYR A 701 -8.04 9.68 18.94
CA TYR A 701 -8.42 8.29 18.70
C TYR A 701 -9.87 8.19 18.21
N SER A 702 -10.09 7.63 17.04
CA SER A 702 -11.40 7.51 16.40
C SER A 702 -12.04 6.12 16.54
N GLY A 703 -11.38 5.20 17.24
CA GLY A 703 -11.85 3.83 17.48
C GLY A 703 -12.96 3.69 18.53
N SER A 704 -13.28 2.46 18.91
CA SER A 704 -14.13 2.16 20.06
C SER A 704 -13.47 2.63 21.36
N ASP A 705 -14.27 2.95 22.38
CA ASP A 705 -13.72 3.36 23.67
C ASP A 705 -12.74 2.30 24.20
N LEU A 706 -11.63 2.77 24.73
CA LEU A 706 -10.55 1.93 25.25
C LEU A 706 -10.67 1.80 26.76
N ALA A 707 -10.34 0.63 27.30
CA ALA A 707 -10.11 0.47 28.72
C ALA A 707 -8.66 0.83 29.07
N ASP A 708 -8.44 1.54 30.17
CA ASP A 708 -7.10 1.79 30.69
C ASP A 708 -6.50 0.45 31.17
N PRO A 709 -5.42 -0.06 30.56
CA PRO A 709 -4.91 -1.40 30.87
C PRO A 709 -4.34 -1.54 32.30
N VAL A 710 -4.02 -0.41 32.95
CA VAL A 710 -3.52 -0.40 34.34
C VAL A 710 -4.67 -0.24 35.31
N ALA A 711 -5.58 0.71 35.06
CA ALA A 711 -6.74 0.94 35.91
C ALA A 711 -7.80 -0.16 35.77
N CYS A 712 -7.85 -0.82 34.61
CA CYS A 712 -8.87 -1.81 34.28
C CYS A 712 -8.26 -3.07 33.66
N PRO A 713 -7.39 -3.81 34.30
CA PRO A 713 -6.85 -5.06 33.78
C PRO A 713 -7.96 -6.05 33.45
N GLY A 714 -7.99 -6.53 32.20
CA GLY A 714 -9.05 -7.42 31.72
C GLY A 714 -10.45 -6.78 31.70
N GLY A 715 -10.54 -5.45 31.68
CA GLY A 715 -11.80 -4.72 31.68
C GLY A 715 -12.43 -4.50 33.07
N VAL A 716 -11.73 -4.86 34.15
CA VAL A 716 -12.21 -4.72 35.54
C VAL A 716 -11.49 -3.56 36.23
N PRO A 717 -12.19 -2.59 36.86
CA PRO A 717 -11.57 -1.49 37.59
C PRO A 717 -10.70 -1.99 38.75
N THR A 718 -9.51 -1.38 38.93
CA THR A 718 -8.63 -1.64 40.07
C THR A 718 -8.68 -0.47 41.07
N SER A 719 -8.32 -0.73 42.32
CA SER A 719 -8.24 0.28 43.36
C SER A 719 -7.11 1.31 43.15
N ALA A 720 -6.19 1.06 42.25
CA ALA A 720 -5.01 1.91 42.00
C ALA A 720 -5.35 3.31 41.49
N PHE A 721 -6.48 3.48 40.81
CA PHE A 721 -6.93 4.76 40.20
C PHE A 721 -8.33 5.20 40.68
N GLY A 722 -8.82 4.68 41.79
CA GLY A 722 -10.11 5.03 42.37
C GLY A 722 -11.29 4.17 41.88
N SER A 723 -12.02 3.63 42.84
CA SER A 723 -13.26 2.90 42.58
C SER A 723 -14.30 3.84 41.99
N GLY A 724 -14.71 3.63 40.75
CA GLY A 724 -15.82 4.34 40.10
C GLY A 724 -15.57 4.94 38.74
N LEU A 725 -14.36 4.93 38.16
CA LEU A 725 -14.16 5.29 36.74
C LEU A 725 -14.57 4.09 35.86
N PRO A 726 -15.52 4.27 34.95
CA PRO A 726 -15.87 3.21 34.01
C PRO A 726 -14.64 2.80 33.17
N CYS A 727 -14.33 1.51 33.18
CA CYS A 727 -13.19 0.95 32.44
C CYS A 727 -13.23 1.20 30.92
N ALA A 728 -14.37 1.50 30.39
CA ALA A 728 -14.61 1.66 28.96
C ALA A 728 -14.99 3.09 28.66
N GLN A 729 -14.06 4.04 28.54
CA GLN A 729 -14.43 5.37 28.01
C GLN A 729 -13.23 6.32 27.80
N ILE A 730 -12.02 5.78 27.70
CA ILE A 730 -10.88 6.63 27.35
C ILE A 730 -10.76 6.72 25.82
N ARG A 731 -10.56 7.94 25.35
CA ARG A 731 -10.23 8.27 23.97
C ARG A 731 -9.00 9.17 23.93
N PRO A 732 -7.83 8.58 24.21
CA PRO A 732 -6.59 9.34 24.23
C PRO A 732 -6.24 9.85 22.83
N ASP A 733 -5.38 10.85 22.77
CA ASP A 733 -4.71 11.15 21.52
C ASP A 733 -3.66 10.06 21.21
N ILE A 734 -3.44 9.81 19.92
CA ILE A 734 -2.43 8.87 19.45
C ILE A 734 -1.26 9.67 18.90
N ALA A 735 -0.09 9.52 19.51
CA ALA A 735 1.15 10.10 19.01
C ALA A 735 1.74 9.20 17.92
N THR A 736 1.98 9.76 16.76
CA THR A 736 2.66 9.11 15.65
C THR A 736 3.82 9.99 15.16
N GLY A 737 4.82 9.40 14.48
CA GLY A 737 5.97 10.14 14.00
C GLY A 737 7.27 9.32 14.04
N GLY A 738 8.40 9.99 13.86
CA GLY A 738 9.74 9.40 13.90
C GLY A 738 10.26 9.17 15.32
N THR A 739 11.27 8.31 15.41
CA THR A 739 12.04 8.06 16.64
C THR A 739 13.53 8.11 16.32
N ILE A 740 14.26 9.00 16.96
CA ILE A 740 15.67 9.31 16.63
C ILE A 740 16.61 8.12 16.93
N ASP A 741 16.33 7.35 17.98
CA ASP A 741 17.22 6.31 18.50
C ASP A 741 17.03 4.93 17.83
N LEU A 742 16.45 4.88 16.63
CA LEU A 742 16.29 3.63 15.90
C LEU A 742 17.62 3.07 15.41
N SER A 743 17.80 1.76 15.61
CA SER A 743 18.95 0.98 15.13
C SER A 743 18.61 0.22 13.84
N PRO A 744 19.59 -0.15 13.01
CA PRO A 744 19.37 -1.01 11.85
C PRO A 744 18.82 -2.39 12.23
N GLU A 745 17.89 -2.90 11.43
CA GLU A 745 17.47 -4.31 11.46
C GLU A 745 18.59 -5.20 10.94
N LYS A 746 18.72 -6.41 11.52
CA LYS A 746 19.69 -7.43 11.10
C LYS A 746 18.96 -8.67 10.64
N ALA A 747 19.33 -9.20 9.47
CA ALA A 747 18.67 -10.36 8.89
C ALA A 747 19.66 -11.52 8.66
N LYS A 748 19.14 -12.74 8.83
CA LYS A 748 19.78 -14.00 8.43
C LYS A 748 18.83 -14.74 7.52
N MET A 749 19.34 -15.15 6.36
CA MET A 749 18.53 -15.76 5.31
C MET A 749 19.20 -17.05 4.86
N ALA A 750 18.38 -18.07 4.59
CA ALA A 750 18.85 -19.31 3.98
C ALA A 750 17.80 -19.83 2.98
N SER A 751 18.26 -20.46 1.92
CA SER A 751 17.43 -21.19 0.97
C SER A 751 18.06 -22.52 0.56
N ILE A 752 17.21 -23.51 0.26
CA ILE A 752 17.60 -24.81 -0.30
C ILE A 752 16.56 -25.14 -1.35
N GLY A 753 17.00 -25.48 -2.57
CA GLY A 753 16.12 -25.76 -3.69
C GLY A 753 16.59 -26.89 -4.57
N VAL A 754 15.66 -27.40 -5.35
CA VAL A 754 15.89 -28.40 -6.40
C VAL A 754 15.26 -27.90 -7.70
N VAL A 755 15.99 -28.08 -8.79
CA VAL A 755 15.46 -27.89 -10.16
C VAL A 755 15.56 -29.21 -10.90
N PHE A 756 14.45 -29.66 -11.44
CA PHE A 756 14.33 -30.88 -12.21
C PHE A 756 13.92 -30.56 -13.66
N ARG A 757 14.74 -30.99 -14.61
CA ARG A 757 14.54 -30.78 -16.05
C ARG A 757 14.41 -32.13 -16.76
N PRO A 758 13.22 -32.78 -16.72
CA PRO A 758 13.03 -34.11 -17.28
C PRO A 758 13.21 -34.15 -18.82
N ALA A 759 13.03 -33.01 -19.50
CA ALA A 759 13.19 -32.87 -20.93
C ALA A 759 13.57 -31.41 -21.26
N ALA A 760 14.04 -31.16 -22.47
CA ALA A 760 14.57 -29.85 -22.91
C ALA A 760 13.59 -28.67 -22.68
N ARG A 761 12.29 -28.91 -22.81
CA ARG A 761 11.25 -27.86 -22.63
C ARG A 761 10.53 -27.93 -21.29
N TRP A 762 11.00 -28.77 -20.34
CA TRP A 762 10.38 -28.91 -19.04
C TRP A 762 11.32 -28.54 -17.90
N SER A 763 10.80 -27.72 -16.98
CA SER A 763 11.52 -27.33 -15.77
C SER A 763 10.55 -27.27 -14.59
N LEU A 764 10.92 -27.93 -13.51
CA LEU A 764 10.22 -27.90 -12.23
C LEU A 764 11.21 -27.42 -11.17
N SER A 765 10.82 -26.46 -10.34
CA SER A 765 11.64 -26.03 -9.21
C SER A 765 10.84 -25.95 -7.92
N ALA A 766 11.51 -26.24 -6.82
CA ALA A 766 10.97 -26.05 -5.48
C ALA A 766 12.11 -25.52 -4.58
N ASP A 767 11.86 -24.38 -3.94
CA ASP A 767 12.83 -23.70 -3.10
C ASP A 767 12.25 -23.42 -1.71
N TRP A 768 12.74 -24.09 -0.69
CA TRP A 768 12.48 -23.74 0.68
C TRP A 768 13.36 -22.56 1.10
N TRP A 769 12.78 -21.62 1.85
CA TRP A 769 13.47 -20.45 2.33
C TRP A 769 13.12 -20.13 3.78
N THR A 770 14.03 -19.46 4.48
CA THR A 770 13.82 -18.92 5.83
C THR A 770 14.48 -17.56 5.97
N ILE A 771 13.78 -16.63 6.60
CA ILE A 771 14.28 -15.28 6.90
C ILE A 771 14.02 -15.02 8.39
N SER A 772 15.08 -14.66 9.12
CA SER A 772 15.03 -14.21 10.50
C SER A 772 15.52 -12.77 10.55
N VAL A 773 14.68 -11.86 11.05
CA VAL A 773 15.02 -10.44 11.24
C VAL A 773 14.98 -10.15 12.72
N ASP A 774 16.07 -9.64 13.25
CA ASP A 774 16.18 -9.15 14.62
C ASP A 774 16.16 -7.61 14.64
N ASP A 775 15.80 -7.00 15.76
CA ASP A 775 15.68 -5.54 15.94
C ASP A 775 14.70 -4.89 14.95
N THR A 776 13.57 -5.55 14.67
CA THR A 776 12.61 -5.12 13.65
C THR A 776 12.07 -3.71 13.92
N ILE A 777 12.14 -2.84 12.91
CA ILE A 777 11.61 -1.47 12.95
C ILE A 777 10.13 -1.51 12.57
N GLN A 778 9.26 -1.27 13.55
CA GLN A 778 7.81 -1.35 13.36
C GLN A 778 7.04 -0.38 14.24
N ILE A 779 5.78 -0.17 13.90
CA ILE A 779 4.77 0.47 14.74
C ILE A 779 3.94 -0.64 15.35
N LEU A 780 3.86 -0.69 16.66
CA LEU A 780 2.94 -1.61 17.34
C LEU A 780 1.51 -1.12 17.16
N THR A 781 0.60 -2.03 16.90
CA THR A 781 -0.82 -1.69 16.87
C THR A 781 -1.28 -1.26 18.26
N LEU A 782 -2.30 -0.42 18.32
CA LEU A 782 -2.88 0.02 19.59
C LEU A 782 -3.29 -1.17 20.47
N ARG A 783 -3.84 -2.21 19.86
CA ARG A 783 -4.21 -3.44 20.58
C ARG A 783 -3.00 -4.15 21.17
N GLN A 784 -1.89 -4.26 20.41
CA GLN A 784 -0.64 -4.85 20.93
C GLN A 784 -0.09 -4.06 22.11
N LEU A 785 -0.15 -2.72 22.08
CA LEU A 785 0.29 -1.88 23.20
C LEU A 785 -0.59 -2.09 24.43
N ILE A 786 -1.91 -2.08 24.28
CA ILE A 786 -2.87 -2.24 25.38
C ILE A 786 -2.76 -3.63 26.00
N ASP A 787 -2.77 -4.68 25.19
CA ASP A 787 -2.69 -6.07 25.67
C ASP A 787 -1.33 -6.39 26.34
N ASN A 788 -0.31 -5.59 26.05
CA ASN A 788 1.05 -5.77 26.59
C ASN A 788 1.55 -4.50 27.33
N ALA A 789 0.66 -3.73 27.93
CA ALA A 789 0.98 -2.44 28.56
C ALA A 789 2.13 -2.53 29.58
N ALA A 790 2.26 -3.65 30.28
CA ALA A 790 3.35 -3.89 31.22
C ALA A 790 4.75 -3.93 30.56
N LEU A 791 4.83 -4.27 29.25
CA LEU A 791 6.07 -4.26 28.48
C LEU A 791 6.40 -2.87 27.92
N PHE A 792 5.44 -1.97 27.90
CA PHE A 792 5.54 -0.64 27.26
C PHE A 792 4.98 0.47 28.15
N PRO A 793 5.34 0.58 29.44
CA PRO A 793 4.74 1.55 30.36
C PRO A 793 4.94 2.99 29.90
N ASP A 794 6.10 3.29 29.30
CA ASP A 794 6.47 4.64 28.82
C ASP A 794 5.65 5.11 27.60
N ARG A 795 4.89 4.21 26.98
CA ARG A 795 4.02 4.54 25.85
C ARG A 795 2.65 5.09 26.25
N PHE A 796 2.31 5.04 27.54
CA PHE A 796 1.03 5.51 28.07
C PHE A 796 1.24 6.80 28.87
N LEU A 797 1.17 7.95 28.18
CA LEU A 797 1.36 9.25 28.82
C LEU A 797 0.10 9.67 29.55
N ARG A 798 0.22 9.96 30.85
CA ARG A 798 -0.90 10.25 31.74
C ARG A 798 -0.97 11.72 32.12
N SER A 799 -2.21 12.22 32.24
CA SER A 799 -2.51 13.53 32.82
C SER A 799 -3.62 13.34 33.87
N GLY A 800 -3.37 13.77 35.11
CA GLY A 800 -4.33 13.58 36.21
C GLY A 800 -4.70 12.11 36.47
N GLY A 801 -3.78 11.18 36.26
CA GLY A 801 -4.02 9.74 36.43
C GLY A 801 -4.67 9.03 35.23
N THR A 802 -5.24 9.77 34.27
CA THR A 802 -5.88 9.21 33.05
C THR A 802 -4.90 9.20 31.90
N ILE A 803 -4.97 8.19 31.02
CA ILE A 803 -4.18 8.16 29.78
C ILE A 803 -4.66 9.28 28.87
N ALA A 804 -3.79 10.26 28.62
CA ALA A 804 -4.03 11.38 27.75
C ALA A 804 -3.53 11.11 26.31
N VAL A 805 -2.38 10.43 26.21
CA VAL A 805 -1.76 10.07 24.93
C VAL A 805 -1.24 8.64 24.98
N ILE A 806 -1.42 7.90 23.88
CA ILE A 806 -0.72 6.64 23.64
C ILE A 806 0.33 6.87 22.55
N ASP A 807 1.61 6.65 22.88
CA ASP A 807 2.73 6.82 21.96
C ASP A 807 2.87 5.60 21.04
N GLN A 808 2.45 5.76 19.80
CA GLN A 808 2.48 4.75 18.75
C GLN A 808 3.58 5.03 17.71
N ARG A 809 4.64 5.76 18.07
CA ARG A 809 5.78 6.01 17.17
C ARG A 809 6.59 4.73 16.93
N TRP A 810 7.46 4.79 15.91
CA TRP A 810 8.36 3.70 15.53
C TRP A 810 9.23 3.20 16.70
N ILE A 811 9.48 1.90 16.75
CA ILE A 811 10.39 1.25 17.71
C ILE A 811 11.22 0.17 17.03
N ASN A 812 12.40 -0.13 17.58
CA ASN A 812 13.03 -1.43 17.39
C ASN A 812 12.31 -2.43 18.29
N ALA A 813 11.47 -3.28 17.71
CA ALA A 813 10.76 -4.34 18.43
C ALA A 813 11.66 -5.58 18.59
N GLY A 814 11.07 -6.74 18.90
CA GLY A 814 11.84 -7.96 19.10
C GLY A 814 12.40 -8.53 17.81
N ALA A 815 11.75 -9.54 17.25
CA ALA A 815 12.19 -10.21 16.03
C ALA A 815 11.02 -10.77 15.22
N ARG A 816 11.28 -11.01 13.94
CA ARG A 816 10.35 -11.70 13.03
C ARG A 816 11.05 -12.90 12.40
N ARG A 817 10.33 -14.02 12.28
CA ARG A 817 10.78 -15.23 11.59
C ARG A 817 9.74 -15.70 10.59
N THR A 818 10.16 -15.85 9.34
CA THR A 818 9.29 -16.29 8.23
C THR A 818 9.96 -17.46 7.50
N GLN A 819 9.12 -18.39 7.03
CA GLN A 819 9.54 -19.57 6.26
C GLN A 819 8.49 -19.88 5.20
N GLY A 820 8.93 -20.37 4.06
CA GLY A 820 8.04 -20.77 2.97
C GLY A 820 8.71 -21.67 1.96
N VAL A 821 7.91 -22.09 0.99
CA VAL A 821 8.37 -22.83 -0.19
C VAL A 821 7.83 -22.12 -1.42
N GLU A 822 8.66 -21.90 -2.41
CA GLU A 822 8.29 -21.37 -3.72
C GLU A 822 8.40 -22.46 -4.77
N PHE A 823 7.42 -22.54 -5.66
CA PHE A 823 7.33 -23.54 -6.71
C PHE A 823 7.23 -22.83 -8.05
N ALA A 824 7.92 -23.38 -9.05
CA ALA A 824 7.69 -23.02 -10.45
C ALA A 824 7.65 -24.26 -11.32
N VAL A 825 6.69 -24.30 -12.23
CA VAL A 825 6.56 -25.33 -13.26
C VAL A 825 6.52 -24.62 -14.61
N ARG A 826 7.32 -25.09 -15.53
CA ARG A 826 7.30 -24.64 -16.93
C ARG A 826 7.36 -25.90 -17.78
N GLY A 827 6.53 -25.95 -18.80
CA GLY A 827 6.53 -27.07 -19.75
C GLY A 827 5.99 -26.63 -21.09
N GLY A 828 6.39 -27.35 -22.13
CA GLY A 828 5.87 -27.11 -23.47
C GLY A 828 5.99 -28.33 -24.36
N PHE A 829 5.03 -28.48 -25.26
CA PHE A 829 5.04 -29.52 -26.29
C PHE A 829 4.48 -28.97 -27.59
N GLU A 830 5.04 -29.43 -28.67
CA GLU A 830 4.63 -29.08 -30.02
C GLU A 830 3.47 -30.01 -30.44
N VAL A 831 2.41 -29.41 -30.96
CA VAL A 831 1.32 -30.15 -31.62
C VAL A 831 1.54 -30.04 -33.11
N SER A 832 1.97 -31.18 -33.73
CA SER A 832 2.38 -31.20 -35.12
C SER A 832 1.38 -30.55 -36.08
N GLY A 833 1.83 -29.54 -36.82
CA GLY A 833 1.02 -28.78 -37.77
C GLY A 833 0.00 -27.81 -37.18
N LEU A 834 -0.05 -27.62 -35.85
CA LEU A 834 -0.99 -26.71 -35.18
C LEU A 834 -0.27 -25.60 -34.43
N GLY A 835 0.87 -25.86 -33.79
CA GLY A 835 1.60 -24.92 -32.98
C GLY A 835 2.12 -25.46 -31.67
N MET A 836 2.45 -24.57 -30.72
CA MET A 836 3.04 -24.91 -29.42
C MET A 836 2.03 -24.72 -28.30
N ILE A 837 1.92 -25.69 -27.42
CA ILE A 837 1.22 -25.55 -26.14
C ILE A 837 2.26 -25.41 -25.02
N ASN A 838 2.20 -24.28 -24.28
CA ASN A 838 3.03 -24.04 -23.11
C ASN A 838 2.14 -24.08 -21.85
N VAL A 839 2.66 -24.61 -20.78
CA VAL A 839 2.00 -24.65 -19.47
C VAL A 839 2.93 -24.08 -18.42
N GLY A 840 2.37 -23.37 -17.47
CA GLY A 840 3.16 -22.84 -16.37
C GLY A 840 2.35 -22.71 -15.09
N MET A 841 3.08 -22.73 -13.97
CA MET A 841 2.54 -22.42 -12.66
C MET A 841 3.64 -21.82 -11.80
N ASP A 842 3.31 -20.71 -11.13
CA ASP A 842 4.12 -20.14 -10.04
C ASP A 842 3.30 -20.22 -8.77
N GLY A 843 3.91 -20.71 -7.69
CA GLY A 843 3.24 -20.91 -6.41
C GLY A 843 4.13 -20.50 -5.23
N SER A 844 3.49 -20.02 -4.17
CA SER A 844 4.14 -19.67 -2.91
C SER A 844 3.35 -20.24 -1.74
N LEU A 845 4.00 -21.08 -0.93
CA LEU A 845 3.46 -21.70 0.27
C LEU A 845 4.12 -21.09 1.50
N ALA A 846 3.39 -20.31 2.30
CA ALA A 846 3.87 -19.83 3.57
C ALA A 846 3.74 -20.93 4.65
N LEU A 847 4.86 -21.24 5.32
CA LEU A 847 4.93 -22.28 6.36
C LEU A 847 4.89 -21.71 7.76
N LYS A 848 5.56 -20.57 7.98
CA LYS A 848 5.69 -19.96 9.31
C LYS A 848 5.86 -18.44 9.18
N LYS A 849 5.12 -17.70 10.03
CA LYS A 849 5.32 -16.26 10.25
C LYS A 849 5.07 -15.99 11.72
N ARG A 850 6.11 -15.69 12.49
CA ARG A 850 6.02 -15.41 13.92
C ARG A 850 6.79 -14.15 14.25
N GLU A 851 6.29 -13.42 15.22
CA GLU A 851 6.88 -12.18 15.72
C GLU A 851 6.98 -12.23 17.24
N LYS A 852 7.94 -11.52 17.80
CA LYS A 852 8.01 -11.18 19.22
C LYS A 852 8.09 -9.67 19.38
N LEU A 853 7.44 -9.15 20.41
CA LEU A 853 7.23 -7.71 20.59
C LEU A 853 8.44 -7.00 21.18
N THR A 854 9.24 -7.72 21.96
CA THR A 854 10.47 -7.21 22.59
C THR A 854 11.60 -8.22 22.41
N PRO A 855 12.88 -7.82 22.54
CA PRO A 855 13.99 -8.76 22.48
C PRO A 855 13.90 -9.93 23.47
N THR A 856 13.26 -9.73 24.62
CA THR A 856 13.13 -10.69 25.72
C THR A 856 11.84 -11.51 25.69
N SER A 857 10.81 -11.06 24.94
CA SER A 857 9.53 -11.78 24.88
C SER A 857 9.65 -13.08 24.05
N ALA A 858 8.77 -14.05 24.33
CA ALA A 858 8.64 -15.25 23.52
C ALA A 858 8.04 -14.94 22.15
N PHE A 859 8.29 -15.79 21.16
CA PHE A 859 7.60 -15.71 19.88
C PHE A 859 6.11 -16.03 20.04
N GLY A 860 5.24 -15.16 19.53
CA GLY A 860 3.81 -15.38 19.45
C GLY A 860 3.41 -16.56 18.54
N PRO A 861 2.13 -16.85 18.41
CA PRO A 861 1.59 -17.84 17.48
C PRO A 861 1.92 -17.46 16.03
N SER A 862 1.72 -18.41 15.10
CA SER A 862 1.91 -18.13 13.68
C SER A 862 0.82 -17.20 13.16
N LEU A 863 1.21 -16.14 12.46
CA LEU A 863 0.32 -15.15 11.84
C LEU A 863 -0.11 -15.53 10.41
N ILE A 864 0.22 -16.76 9.94
CA ILE A 864 -0.17 -17.21 8.60
C ILE A 864 -1.68 -17.39 8.52
N GLY A 865 -2.29 -16.69 7.57
CA GLY A 865 -3.72 -16.71 7.36
C GLY A 865 -4.52 -16.15 8.54
N VAL A 866 -3.95 -15.25 9.33
CA VAL A 866 -4.61 -14.52 10.41
C VAL A 866 -4.91 -13.10 9.93
N PHE A 867 -6.16 -12.66 10.06
CA PHE A 867 -6.52 -11.28 9.73
C PHE A 867 -5.75 -10.27 10.58
N THR A 868 -5.23 -9.23 9.92
CA THR A 868 -4.62 -8.05 10.54
C THR A 868 -5.08 -6.79 9.81
N PHE A 869 -5.27 -5.67 10.50
CA PHE A 869 -5.65 -4.40 9.86
C PHE A 869 -4.52 -3.77 9.05
N ALA A 870 -3.29 -4.07 9.35
CA ALA A 870 -2.12 -3.52 8.69
C ALA A 870 -1.09 -4.61 8.36
N GLY A 871 -0.22 -4.35 7.40
CA GLY A 871 0.86 -5.25 6.98
C GLY A 871 0.40 -6.38 6.08
N ASP A 872 1.23 -7.40 5.97
CA ASP A 872 0.98 -8.56 5.13
C ASP A 872 0.04 -9.56 5.81
N LEU A 873 -1.02 -9.98 5.09
CA LEU A 873 -2.01 -10.95 5.56
C LEU A 873 -1.43 -12.37 5.74
N GLY A 874 -0.29 -12.67 5.12
CA GLY A 874 0.37 -13.96 5.23
C GLY A 874 -0.48 -15.12 4.68
N LEU A 875 -1.03 -15.01 3.50
CA LEU A 875 -1.83 -16.08 2.88
C LEU A 875 -1.01 -17.37 2.79
N ARG A 876 -1.60 -18.50 3.20
CA ARG A 876 -0.90 -19.79 3.24
C ARG A 876 -0.46 -20.26 1.87
N TRP A 877 -1.33 -20.17 0.86
CA TRP A 877 -1.05 -20.62 -0.51
C TRP A 877 -1.52 -19.59 -1.53
N LYS A 878 -0.64 -19.28 -2.47
CA LYS A 878 -0.94 -18.45 -3.64
C LYS A 878 -0.35 -19.14 -4.85
N HIS A 879 -1.10 -19.19 -5.96
CA HIS A 879 -0.54 -19.59 -7.24
C HIS A 879 -1.21 -18.86 -8.40
N ASN A 880 -0.46 -18.77 -9.49
CA ASN A 880 -0.96 -18.47 -10.82
C ASN A 880 -0.59 -19.63 -11.72
N ALA A 881 -1.57 -20.22 -12.40
CA ALA A 881 -1.36 -21.31 -13.35
C ALA A 881 -1.91 -20.89 -14.70
N TRP A 882 -1.23 -21.25 -15.77
CA TRP A 882 -1.65 -20.88 -17.10
C TRP A 882 -1.36 -21.95 -18.16
N ILE A 883 -2.17 -21.96 -19.21
CA ILE A 883 -1.99 -22.69 -20.44
C ILE A 883 -1.98 -21.68 -21.57
N ASN A 884 -1.00 -21.74 -22.44
CA ASN A 884 -0.84 -20.87 -23.58
C ASN A 884 -0.66 -21.71 -24.85
N PHE A 885 -1.51 -21.48 -25.81
CA PHE A 885 -1.36 -22.00 -27.17
C PHE A 885 -0.80 -20.88 -28.06
N VAL A 886 0.21 -21.19 -28.85
CA VAL A 886 0.84 -20.24 -29.80
C VAL A 886 1.08 -20.92 -31.12
N ASN A 887 0.70 -20.26 -32.19
CA ASN A 887 1.16 -20.54 -33.55
C ASN A 887 1.65 -19.26 -34.23
N ASP A 888 1.83 -19.27 -35.54
CA ASP A 888 2.37 -18.13 -36.29
C ASP A 888 1.49 -16.88 -36.20
N ASP A 889 0.16 -17.06 -36.17
CA ASP A 889 -0.83 -16.00 -36.24
C ASP A 889 -1.51 -15.70 -34.91
N TRP A 890 -1.60 -16.69 -34.00
CA TRP A 890 -2.45 -16.60 -32.82
C TRP A 890 -1.72 -17.03 -31.56
N ALA A 891 -2.03 -16.33 -30.47
CA ALA A 891 -1.69 -16.75 -29.13
C ALA A 891 -2.95 -16.72 -28.25
N VAL A 892 -3.28 -17.84 -27.58
CA VAL A 892 -4.43 -17.92 -26.68
C VAL A 892 -3.92 -18.35 -25.30
N THR A 893 -4.21 -17.55 -24.28
CA THR A 893 -3.77 -17.83 -22.91
C THR A 893 -4.99 -17.92 -21.99
N PHE A 894 -5.05 -19.00 -21.22
CA PHE A 894 -6.00 -19.19 -20.13
C PHE A 894 -5.22 -19.21 -18.82
N THR A 895 -5.58 -18.35 -17.86
CA THR A 895 -4.87 -18.19 -16.60
C THR A 895 -5.82 -18.35 -15.42
N GLN A 896 -5.41 -19.10 -14.42
CA GLN A 896 -6.03 -19.17 -13.10
C GLN A 896 -5.20 -18.37 -12.10
N VAL A 897 -5.85 -17.52 -11.32
CA VAL A 897 -5.28 -16.82 -10.17
C VAL A 897 -5.96 -17.35 -8.92
N PHE A 898 -5.18 -17.88 -7.97
CA PHE A 898 -5.70 -18.46 -6.73
C PHE A 898 -5.02 -17.86 -5.51
N ARG A 899 -5.81 -17.49 -4.50
CA ARG A 899 -5.38 -17.00 -3.19
C ARG A 899 -6.16 -17.77 -2.12
N SER A 900 -5.45 -18.42 -1.18
CA SER A 900 -6.09 -19.21 -0.14
C SER A 900 -6.93 -18.36 0.81
N GLY A 901 -7.93 -18.98 1.43
CA GLY A 901 -8.69 -18.37 2.52
C GLY A 901 -7.84 -18.14 3.78
N TYR A 902 -8.38 -17.36 4.70
CA TYR A 902 -7.73 -16.98 5.95
C TYR A 902 -8.77 -16.84 7.07
N THR A 903 -8.32 -16.61 8.32
CA THR A 903 -9.21 -16.39 9.48
C THR A 903 -9.93 -15.05 9.32
N ASN A 904 -11.25 -15.07 9.41
CA ASN A 904 -12.08 -13.87 9.34
C ASN A 904 -11.97 -13.05 10.65
N GLN A 905 -12.23 -11.75 10.57
CA GLN A 905 -12.45 -10.94 11.76
C GLN A 905 -13.81 -11.28 12.38
N ALA A 906 -13.94 -11.13 13.68
CA ALA A 906 -15.20 -11.20 14.40
C ALA A 906 -15.47 -9.88 15.11
N LEU A 907 -16.70 -9.35 15.02
CA LEU A 907 -17.10 -8.19 15.81
C LEU A 907 -17.17 -8.56 17.32
N PRO A 908 -17.10 -7.55 18.21
CA PRO A 908 -16.92 -7.79 19.65
C PRO A 908 -17.87 -8.80 20.30
N GLY A 909 -19.14 -8.81 19.94
CA GLY A 909 -20.12 -9.76 20.49
C GLY A 909 -19.83 -11.21 20.12
N ILE A 910 -19.44 -11.46 18.85
CA ILE A 910 -19.02 -12.79 18.41
C ILE A 910 -17.69 -13.17 19.05
N ALA A 911 -16.72 -12.23 19.07
CA ALA A 911 -15.41 -12.47 19.65
C ALA A 911 -15.47 -12.79 21.15
N ALA A 912 -16.39 -12.17 21.89
CA ALA A 912 -16.64 -12.43 23.30
C ALA A 912 -17.54 -13.66 23.55
N GLY A 913 -18.12 -14.24 22.51
CA GLY A 913 -19.06 -15.36 22.62
C GLY A 913 -20.43 -14.98 23.22
N THR A 914 -20.77 -13.69 23.28
CA THR A 914 -22.06 -13.19 23.82
C THR A 914 -23.19 -13.33 22.80
N VAL A 915 -22.87 -13.42 21.52
CA VAL A 915 -23.82 -13.61 20.43
C VAL A 915 -23.27 -14.58 19.37
N THR A 916 -24.17 -15.35 18.80
CA THR A 916 -23.90 -16.19 17.61
C THR A 916 -24.76 -15.72 16.45
N ARG A 917 -24.25 -15.82 15.21
CA ARG A 917 -25.01 -15.52 14.01
C ARG A 917 -24.99 -16.73 13.06
N PRO A 918 -26.12 -17.10 12.47
CA PRO A 918 -26.28 -18.37 11.74
C PRO A 918 -25.35 -18.48 10.54
N ASP A 919 -25.08 -17.37 9.84
CA ASP A 919 -24.27 -17.33 8.63
C ASP A 919 -22.84 -16.81 8.88
N PHE A 920 -22.45 -16.62 10.15
CA PHE A 920 -21.07 -16.22 10.48
C PHE A 920 -20.11 -17.36 10.17
N ASN A 921 -19.10 -17.05 9.36
CA ASN A 921 -18.03 -17.99 9.07
C ASN A 921 -16.71 -17.44 9.64
N PRO A 922 -16.04 -18.14 10.56
CA PRO A 922 -14.74 -17.74 11.09
C PRO A 922 -13.61 -17.81 10.06
N ARG A 923 -13.88 -18.29 8.86
CA ARG A 923 -12.91 -18.35 7.76
C ARG A 923 -13.46 -17.68 6.50
N VAL A 924 -12.63 -16.83 5.91
CA VAL A 924 -12.87 -16.27 4.58
C VAL A 924 -12.58 -17.35 3.54
N LYS A 925 -13.45 -17.47 2.54
CA LYS A 925 -13.27 -18.42 1.43
C LYS A 925 -12.06 -18.05 0.57
N PRO A 926 -11.44 -19.00 -0.14
CA PRO A 926 -10.42 -18.68 -1.14
C PRO A 926 -10.97 -17.73 -2.23
N TYR A 927 -10.09 -16.87 -2.73
CA TYR A 927 -10.34 -16.07 -3.93
C TYR A 927 -9.74 -16.76 -5.14
N GLN A 928 -10.55 -16.97 -6.18
CA GLN A 928 -10.16 -17.67 -7.39
C GLN A 928 -10.85 -17.04 -8.59
N ILE A 929 -10.05 -16.61 -9.57
CA ILE A 929 -10.53 -16.07 -10.83
C ILE A 929 -9.82 -16.72 -12.01
N TYR A 930 -10.46 -16.63 -13.16
CA TYR A 930 -9.95 -17.13 -14.43
C TYR A 930 -9.95 -15.99 -15.44
N ASN A 931 -8.84 -15.89 -16.20
CA ASN A 931 -8.69 -14.91 -17.27
C ASN A 931 -8.48 -15.64 -18.58
N LEU A 932 -9.00 -15.09 -19.66
CA LEU A 932 -8.79 -15.57 -21.02
C LEU A 932 -8.30 -14.41 -21.88
N SER A 933 -7.25 -14.62 -22.66
CA SER A 933 -6.80 -13.67 -23.66
C SER A 933 -6.50 -14.37 -24.98
N MET A 934 -6.77 -13.67 -26.08
CA MET A 934 -6.49 -14.09 -27.44
C MET A 934 -5.82 -12.95 -28.19
N SER A 935 -4.64 -13.19 -28.70
CA SER A 935 -3.87 -12.23 -29.50
C SER A 935 -3.77 -12.71 -30.93
N TYR A 936 -4.01 -11.81 -31.87
CA TYR A 936 -3.73 -11.99 -33.29
C TYR A 936 -2.39 -11.30 -33.62
N LEU A 937 -1.49 -12.03 -34.27
CA LEU A 937 -0.13 -11.62 -34.64
C LEU A 937 -0.05 -11.52 -36.18
N GLY A 938 -0.72 -10.52 -36.78
CA GLY A 938 -0.85 -10.41 -38.23
C GLY A 938 0.31 -9.74 -38.95
N LEU A 939 0.37 -9.89 -40.29
CA LEU A 939 1.22 -9.16 -41.22
C LEU A 939 2.71 -9.09 -40.83
N GLY A 940 3.39 -10.22 -40.70
CA GLY A 940 4.79 -10.28 -40.36
C GLY A 940 5.09 -9.89 -38.89
N ARG A 941 4.05 -9.86 -38.04
CA ARG A 941 4.11 -9.46 -36.63
C ARG A 941 4.30 -7.98 -36.36
N ASP A 942 4.08 -7.13 -37.35
CA ASP A 942 4.08 -5.67 -37.19
C ASP A 942 2.80 -5.16 -36.49
N TYR A 943 1.76 -6.00 -36.48
CA TYR A 943 0.49 -5.70 -35.80
C TYR A 943 0.15 -6.79 -34.78
N ARG A 944 -0.19 -6.36 -33.58
CA ARG A 944 -0.71 -7.23 -32.53
C ARG A 944 -2.02 -6.66 -32.03
N ILE A 945 -3.08 -7.44 -32.02
CA ILE A 945 -4.36 -7.09 -31.42
C ILE A 945 -4.69 -8.17 -30.40
N THR A 946 -4.92 -7.78 -29.15
CA THR A 946 -5.30 -8.69 -28.07
C THR A 946 -6.69 -8.34 -27.55
N LEU A 947 -7.54 -9.36 -27.50
CA LEU A 947 -8.83 -9.31 -26.82
C LEU A 947 -8.76 -10.22 -25.58
N GLY A 948 -9.31 -9.79 -24.47
CA GLY A 948 -9.28 -10.57 -23.26
C GLY A 948 -10.51 -10.36 -22.37
N VAL A 949 -10.71 -11.31 -21.47
CA VAL A 949 -11.69 -11.22 -20.39
C VAL A 949 -10.99 -11.56 -19.10
N LYS A 950 -10.89 -10.61 -18.20
CA LYS A 950 -10.43 -10.82 -16.82
C LYS A 950 -11.62 -11.20 -15.94
N ASN A 951 -11.41 -12.12 -15.02
CA ASN A 951 -12.46 -12.66 -14.17
C ASN A 951 -13.64 -13.21 -15.01
N LEU A 952 -13.34 -14.17 -15.89
CA LEU A 952 -14.24 -14.75 -16.90
C LEU A 952 -15.62 -15.16 -16.33
N PHE A 953 -15.65 -15.66 -15.10
CA PHE A 953 -16.86 -16.14 -14.44
C PHE A 953 -17.52 -15.10 -13.52
N ASP A 954 -17.05 -13.85 -13.54
CA ASP A 954 -17.56 -12.73 -12.72
C ASP A 954 -17.66 -13.06 -11.23
N SER A 955 -16.59 -13.65 -10.71
CA SER A 955 -16.54 -14.04 -9.30
C SER A 955 -16.34 -12.80 -8.42
N ASP A 956 -17.25 -12.58 -7.48
CA ASP A 956 -17.12 -11.52 -6.47
C ASP A 956 -15.95 -11.78 -5.51
N PRO A 957 -15.37 -10.73 -4.91
CA PRO A 957 -14.50 -10.88 -3.75
C PRO A 957 -15.16 -11.70 -2.64
N PRO A 958 -14.44 -12.65 -2.01
CA PRO A 958 -14.99 -13.40 -0.90
C PRO A 958 -15.40 -12.48 0.25
N PHE A 959 -16.55 -12.75 0.86
CA PHE A 959 -16.98 -12.01 2.03
C PHE A 959 -15.95 -12.09 3.15
N ALA A 960 -15.52 -10.95 3.64
CA ALA A 960 -14.59 -10.79 4.75
C ALA A 960 -15.06 -9.64 5.65
N ILE A 961 -14.98 -9.83 6.96
CA ILE A 961 -15.23 -8.76 7.92
C ILE A 961 -13.92 -7.98 8.08
N THR A 962 -13.83 -6.82 7.42
CA THR A 962 -12.66 -5.92 7.47
C THR A 962 -13.11 -4.53 7.91
N TYR A 963 -14.16 -4.46 8.73
CA TYR A 963 -14.84 -3.22 9.07
C TYR A 963 -13.90 -2.22 9.75
N ASP A 964 -13.80 -1.05 9.17
CA ASP A 964 -13.24 0.16 9.74
C ASP A 964 -14.22 1.33 9.54
N GLY A 965 -14.86 1.78 10.60
CA GLY A 965 -15.84 2.85 10.57
C GLY A 965 -15.27 4.22 10.21
N ASN A 966 -13.95 4.41 10.22
CA ASN A 966 -13.31 5.66 9.87
C ASN A 966 -13.24 5.85 8.35
N THR A 967 -12.74 4.87 7.64
CA THR A 967 -12.58 4.92 6.18
C THR A 967 -13.78 4.36 5.44
N GLY A 968 -14.45 3.38 6.01
CA GLY A 968 -15.53 2.61 5.37
C GLY A 968 -15.05 1.67 4.28
N ALA A 969 -13.75 1.63 4.00
CA ALA A 969 -13.18 0.79 2.96
C ALA A 969 -13.08 -0.67 3.41
N GLY A 970 -13.24 -1.61 2.48
CA GLY A 970 -13.02 -3.03 2.71
C GLY A 970 -13.99 -3.70 3.68
N SER A 971 -15.05 -3.05 4.10
CA SER A 971 -15.91 -3.51 5.21
C SER A 971 -16.48 -4.91 5.06
N SER A 972 -16.77 -5.35 3.84
CA SER A 972 -17.33 -6.67 3.49
C SER A 972 -16.41 -7.52 2.61
N TRP A 973 -15.18 -7.07 2.33
CA TRP A 973 -14.22 -7.71 1.47
C TRP A 973 -12.80 -7.25 1.81
N GLU A 974 -11.76 -7.95 1.30
CA GLU A 974 -10.36 -7.66 1.58
C GLU A 974 -9.62 -7.18 0.33
N PRO A 975 -9.28 -5.88 0.23
CA PRO A 975 -8.61 -5.31 -0.95
C PRO A 975 -7.18 -5.85 -1.19
N ARG A 976 -6.52 -6.38 -0.17
CA ARG A 976 -5.19 -7.01 -0.30
C ARG A 976 -5.23 -8.38 -0.98
N VAL A 977 -6.41 -8.98 -1.16
CA VAL A 977 -6.59 -10.34 -1.70
C VAL A 977 -7.31 -10.34 -3.03
N ALA A 978 -8.32 -9.50 -3.20
CA ALA A 978 -9.27 -9.56 -4.31
C ALA A 978 -9.33 -8.25 -5.10
N ASP A 979 -9.59 -8.35 -6.40
CA ASP A 979 -9.88 -7.23 -7.29
C ASP A 979 -11.38 -6.90 -7.21
N PRO A 980 -11.78 -5.65 -6.86
CA PRO A 980 -13.18 -5.27 -6.71
C PRO A 980 -13.88 -4.97 -8.04
N ARG A 981 -13.18 -5.01 -9.17
CA ARG A 981 -13.72 -4.55 -10.45
C ARG A 981 -14.74 -5.51 -11.07
N GLY A 982 -14.74 -6.80 -10.66
CA GLY A 982 -15.55 -7.83 -11.29
C GLY A 982 -15.02 -8.24 -12.67
N ARG A 983 -15.89 -8.68 -13.58
CA ARG A 983 -15.53 -9.02 -14.96
C ARG A 983 -15.13 -7.76 -15.73
N ALA A 984 -13.99 -7.85 -16.46
CA ALA A 984 -13.51 -6.76 -17.30
C ALA A 984 -13.08 -7.28 -18.68
N PHE A 985 -13.48 -6.56 -19.71
CA PHE A 985 -13.07 -6.81 -21.09
C PHE A 985 -11.81 -5.99 -21.41
N THR A 986 -10.76 -6.68 -21.83
CA THR A 986 -9.49 -6.08 -22.22
C THR A 986 -9.39 -5.99 -23.73
N VAL A 987 -9.00 -4.84 -24.23
CA VAL A 987 -8.62 -4.62 -25.63
C VAL A 987 -7.26 -3.98 -25.65
N SER A 988 -6.30 -4.54 -26.40
CA SER A 988 -5.03 -3.86 -26.68
C SER A 988 -4.64 -3.98 -28.13
N ALA A 989 -3.97 -2.96 -28.63
CA ALA A 989 -3.41 -2.94 -29.97
C ALA A 989 -1.98 -2.39 -29.92
N GLU A 990 -1.08 -3.00 -30.66
CA GLU A 990 0.29 -2.57 -30.87
C GLU A 990 0.59 -2.57 -32.35
N VAL A 991 1.25 -1.53 -32.83
CA VAL A 991 1.70 -1.38 -34.22
C VAL A 991 3.17 -1.00 -34.22
N LYS A 992 3.97 -1.73 -34.98
CA LYS A 992 5.39 -1.49 -35.18
C LYS A 992 5.64 -1.02 -36.65
N PHE A 993 6.46 0.00 -36.80
CA PHE A 993 6.84 0.61 -38.07
C PHE A 993 8.34 0.51 -38.29
#